data_2fe3db7d71da427b10a756199fc84577
#
_entry.id   2fe3db7d71da427b10a756199fc84577
#
_cell.length_a   1.000
_cell.length_b   1.000
_cell.length_c   1.000
_cell.angle_alpha   90.00
_cell.angle_beta   90.00
_cell.angle_gamma   90.00
#
_symmetry.space_group_name_H-M   'P 1'
#
loop_
_entity.id
_entity.type
_entity.pdbx_description
1 polymer ?
#
loop_
_entity_poly.entity_id
_entity_poly.type
_entity_poly.pdbx_seq_one_letter_code
_entity_poly.pdbx_strand_id
1 'polypeptide(L)'
;VIRIRGERQHNLKGLDLDVAHGQLTVVTGPSGSGKSSLAFHTLYAEGQRRYVETFSPYVRQFFDRMDKPDVDLIDGILPAIAIEQKNQVRTTRSTVGTLTEINDYLKVYFARSSQGYDPQTGEEIRPDSPESALAWLLAERLDQAVLLLFSVGVPESATPADFFPLLSQQGFLRVLIYGSVYRTDEPEKCLHQSLPAQLWVVQDRVTVKASQRARLLEALETAARHGRGSFAVCGTDAAAETLRQFSNDWVNPNTGFTLCEPSAGLFSFNSPRGACPKCRGFGRVIGIDLAKAVPDASLSIRQGAVKPFQGERGEECQRDLLRCCKARGVNVNTPWEELSEDEQEWVKYGEGGDPDEAWRDGRWYGIKGFFDWLEGKAYKMHVRVFLSRYRSYTECPVCRGKRLRPEALCFRVKGKSLPEIWQTPVDALAQWMAEPSADDPSLDLVRKEIHSRLQYLVDVGLSYLTLDRQTRTLSGGEMARVNLTTCLGASLTNTLFVLDEPTVGLHARDIERLVGVMHRLRDKGNTLVIVEHEESVMTSADQIIDLGPAAGEWGGSLVYQGPAVNPKQQEGTIPWLDGRKSIPLPKKRRKPGKACLQIKGATRHNVKKLDVEIPLGILVCLSGVSGSGKSTLAHDVLFANLAKKLGQDPGDEREAAPVQSLSGSEWLKQVLLVDQSPLARTPRSTPAVQCGAFDLIRQLLCETESAKSAGLQPGFFSFNSGQGRCDRCAGAGYEQVEMQFLSDIQVTCPDCAGRRYRPSALEFTLLDLSIADWLDLTVSASIERLRGLAIDGAKKTARLAQKAMDLLRPLERVGLGYLRLGQPLNTLSGGESQRLKLSSLLSESPAGGRLLILDEPTTGLHVSDVATLLQVFQQLVDAGNTVLVIEHHLDVIAAADWVIDLGPSGGIDGGKIVA
;
A
#
# COMPACT_ATOMS: atom_id res chain seq x y z
N VAL A 1 -25.58 -27.79 2.35
CA VAL A 1 -25.87 -27.21 1.03
C VAL A 1 -26.54 -25.87 1.24
N ILE A 2 -26.04 -24.81 0.61
CA ILE A 2 -26.68 -23.50 0.53
C ILE A 2 -27.68 -23.56 -0.65
N ARG A 3 -28.97 -23.36 -0.38
CA ARG A 3 -30.03 -23.37 -1.38
C ARG A 3 -30.47 -21.95 -1.67
N ILE A 4 -30.40 -21.54 -2.94
CA ILE A 4 -30.85 -20.22 -3.40
C ILE A 4 -32.02 -20.43 -4.37
N ARG A 5 -33.10 -19.66 -4.20
CA ARG A 5 -34.29 -19.73 -5.06
C ARG A 5 -34.77 -18.31 -5.38
N GLY A 6 -35.01 -18.09 -6.66
CA GLY A 6 -35.58 -16.85 -7.16
C GLY A 6 -34.66 -15.63 -6.99
N GLU A 7 -33.35 -15.78 -7.18
CA GLU A 7 -32.37 -14.70 -7.04
C GLU A 7 -32.48 -13.67 -8.16
N ARG A 8 -32.73 -12.39 -7.81
CA ARG A 8 -32.98 -11.28 -8.75
C ARG A 8 -32.14 -10.04 -8.51
N GLN A 9 -31.05 -10.18 -7.71
CA GLN A 9 -30.18 -9.05 -7.39
C GLN A 9 -29.52 -8.47 -8.65
N HIS A 10 -29.68 -7.19 -8.87
CA HIS A 10 -29.18 -6.43 -10.02
C HIS A 10 -29.67 -6.95 -11.38
N ASN A 11 -28.82 -7.67 -12.13
CA ASN A 11 -29.14 -8.23 -13.45
C ASN A 11 -29.48 -9.73 -13.41
N LEU A 12 -29.50 -10.37 -12.24
CA LEU A 12 -29.85 -11.78 -12.10
C LEU A 12 -31.34 -12.02 -12.39
N LYS A 13 -31.63 -13.11 -13.09
CA LYS A 13 -32.99 -13.38 -13.66
C LYS A 13 -33.73 -14.53 -12.95
N GLY A 14 -33.91 -14.41 -11.63
CA GLY A 14 -34.64 -15.44 -10.89
C GLY A 14 -33.89 -16.77 -10.83
N LEU A 15 -32.61 -16.76 -10.41
CA LEU A 15 -31.78 -17.94 -10.39
C LEU A 15 -32.17 -18.90 -9.27
N ASP A 16 -32.24 -20.18 -9.62
CA ASP A 16 -32.31 -21.30 -8.70
C ASP A 16 -31.01 -22.11 -8.77
N LEU A 17 -30.29 -22.18 -7.65
CA LEU A 17 -29.00 -22.89 -7.60
C LEU A 17 -28.70 -23.43 -6.20
N ASP A 18 -27.83 -24.42 -6.12
CA ASP A 18 -27.40 -25.07 -4.90
C ASP A 18 -25.86 -25.04 -4.82
N VAL A 19 -25.31 -24.56 -3.70
CA VAL A 19 -23.86 -24.57 -3.43
C VAL A 19 -23.61 -25.57 -2.29
N ALA A 20 -22.81 -26.61 -2.56
CA ALA A 20 -22.53 -27.63 -1.57
C ALA A 20 -21.56 -27.12 -0.50
N HIS A 21 -21.77 -27.47 0.76
CA HIS A 21 -20.84 -27.16 1.85
C HIS A 21 -19.54 -28.00 1.68
N GLY A 22 -18.41 -27.43 2.12
CA GLY A 22 -17.12 -28.11 2.09
C GLY A 22 -16.56 -28.34 0.68
N GLN A 23 -17.03 -27.56 -0.30
CA GLN A 23 -16.57 -27.62 -1.68
C GLN A 23 -15.99 -26.29 -2.15
N LEU A 24 -15.15 -26.38 -3.17
CA LEU A 24 -14.63 -25.27 -3.96
C LEU A 24 -15.56 -25.05 -5.15
N THR A 25 -16.36 -23.99 -5.14
CA THR A 25 -17.25 -23.60 -6.23
C THR A 25 -16.68 -22.38 -6.94
N VAL A 26 -16.50 -22.47 -8.26
CA VAL A 26 -16.08 -21.32 -9.09
C VAL A 26 -17.29 -20.72 -9.79
N VAL A 27 -17.48 -19.41 -9.66
CA VAL A 27 -18.48 -18.62 -10.39
C VAL A 27 -17.77 -17.91 -11.54
N THR A 28 -18.15 -18.25 -12.78
CA THR A 28 -17.53 -17.72 -14.00
C THR A 28 -18.56 -17.19 -14.98
N GLY A 29 -18.10 -16.69 -16.13
CA GLY A 29 -18.92 -16.13 -17.21
C GLY A 29 -18.44 -14.77 -17.71
N PRO A 30 -19.00 -14.22 -18.79
CA PRO A 30 -18.60 -12.94 -19.37
C PRO A 30 -18.60 -11.78 -18.36
N SER A 31 -17.80 -10.75 -18.61
CA SER A 31 -17.79 -9.54 -17.79
C SER A 31 -19.17 -8.89 -17.76
N GLY A 32 -19.69 -8.55 -16.58
CA GLY A 32 -21.07 -8.02 -16.42
C GLY A 32 -22.19 -9.08 -16.48
N SER A 33 -21.90 -10.38 -16.41
CA SER A 33 -22.91 -11.45 -16.37
C SER A 33 -23.61 -11.65 -15.02
N GLY A 34 -23.20 -10.94 -13.95
CA GLY A 34 -23.82 -11.04 -12.63
C GLY A 34 -23.03 -11.85 -11.59
N LYS A 35 -21.80 -12.26 -11.89
CA LYS A 35 -20.93 -13.03 -10.98
C LYS A 35 -20.78 -12.39 -9.60
N SER A 36 -20.38 -11.12 -9.56
CA SER A 36 -20.21 -10.38 -8.29
C SER A 36 -21.54 -10.14 -7.60
N SER A 37 -22.65 -10.04 -8.34
CA SER A 37 -24.02 -9.97 -7.76
C SER A 37 -24.33 -11.23 -6.98
N LEU A 38 -24.08 -12.41 -7.54
CA LEU A 38 -24.31 -13.69 -6.87
C LEU A 38 -23.33 -13.89 -5.69
N ALA A 39 -22.03 -13.70 -5.92
CA ALA A 39 -21.02 -14.03 -4.92
C ALA A 39 -21.00 -13.04 -3.75
N PHE A 40 -20.97 -11.72 -4.03
CA PHE A 40 -20.80 -10.68 -2.99
C PHE A 40 -22.11 -10.06 -2.54
N HIS A 41 -23.02 -9.67 -3.47
CA HIS A 41 -24.25 -8.99 -3.09
C HIS A 41 -25.36 -9.93 -2.66
N THR A 42 -25.22 -11.25 -2.89
CA THR A 42 -26.15 -12.28 -2.43
C THR A 42 -25.55 -13.17 -1.35
N LEU A 43 -24.60 -14.03 -1.67
CA LEU A 43 -24.07 -15.02 -0.74
C LEU A 43 -23.33 -14.38 0.43
N TYR A 44 -22.34 -13.51 0.15
CA TYR A 44 -21.60 -12.82 1.22
C TYR A 44 -22.52 -11.88 2.01
N ALA A 45 -23.31 -11.06 1.34
CA ALA A 45 -24.18 -10.08 2.00
C ALA A 45 -25.17 -10.76 2.96
N GLU A 46 -25.81 -11.86 2.55
CA GLU A 46 -26.75 -12.58 3.40
C GLU A 46 -26.05 -13.33 4.55
N GLY A 47 -24.88 -13.96 4.28
CA GLY A 47 -24.06 -14.60 5.31
C GLY A 47 -23.60 -13.62 6.39
N GLN A 48 -23.11 -12.47 5.98
CA GLN A 48 -22.67 -11.40 6.87
C GLN A 48 -23.85 -10.78 7.63
N ARG A 49 -24.97 -10.49 6.92
CA ARG A 49 -26.19 -9.93 7.53
C ARG A 49 -26.71 -10.81 8.66
N ARG A 50 -26.88 -12.13 8.43
CA ARG A 50 -27.34 -13.07 9.45
C ARG A 50 -26.37 -13.20 10.62
N TYR A 51 -25.08 -13.19 10.34
CA TYR A 51 -24.06 -13.22 11.38
C TYR A 51 -24.11 -11.96 12.27
N VAL A 52 -24.20 -10.78 11.67
CA VAL A 52 -24.29 -9.50 12.39
C VAL A 52 -25.59 -9.41 13.20
N GLU A 53 -26.69 -9.99 12.74
CA GLU A 53 -27.96 -10.03 13.47
C GLU A 53 -27.89 -10.83 14.80
N THR A 54 -26.90 -11.71 14.96
CA THR A 54 -26.66 -12.42 16.23
C THR A 54 -26.08 -11.55 17.32
N PHE A 55 -25.49 -10.40 16.97
CA PHE A 55 -24.89 -9.48 17.95
C PHE A 55 -25.93 -8.61 18.66
N SER A 56 -25.54 -8.05 19.82
CA SER A 56 -26.40 -7.10 20.53
C SER A 56 -26.65 -5.82 19.69
N PRO A 57 -27.78 -5.10 19.92
CA PRO A 57 -28.09 -3.87 19.17
C PRO A 57 -26.97 -2.81 19.24
N TYR A 58 -26.26 -2.72 20.36
CA TYR A 58 -25.11 -1.81 20.52
C TYR A 58 -23.96 -2.18 19.59
N VAL A 59 -23.58 -3.46 19.54
CA VAL A 59 -22.47 -3.95 18.70
C VAL A 59 -22.83 -3.82 17.22
N ARG A 60 -24.09 -4.06 16.84
CA ARG A 60 -24.56 -3.91 15.46
C ARG A 60 -24.38 -2.50 14.88
N GLN A 61 -24.31 -1.46 15.71
CA GLN A 61 -24.07 -0.07 15.25
C GLN A 61 -22.67 0.15 14.68
N PHE A 62 -21.72 -0.73 14.98
CA PHE A 62 -20.32 -0.62 14.52
C PHE A 62 -20.03 -1.44 13.27
N PHE A 63 -20.99 -2.20 12.77
CA PHE A 63 -20.83 -2.97 11.55
C PHE A 63 -21.55 -2.32 10.38
N ASP A 64 -20.95 -2.41 9.19
CA ASP A 64 -21.62 -1.99 7.96
C ASP A 64 -22.91 -2.81 7.77
N ARG A 65 -24.01 -2.12 7.52
CA ARG A 65 -25.29 -2.78 7.22
C ARG A 65 -25.25 -3.25 5.79
N MET A 66 -25.34 -4.56 5.61
CA MET A 66 -25.57 -5.16 4.30
C MET A 66 -27.06 -5.11 3.97
N ASP A 67 -27.38 -4.68 2.75
CA ASP A 67 -28.74 -4.73 2.25
C ASP A 67 -29.18 -6.18 2.11
N LYS A 68 -30.47 -6.42 2.37
CA LYS A 68 -31.06 -7.74 2.14
C LYS A 68 -31.10 -8.00 0.63
N PRO A 69 -30.49 -9.10 0.13
CA PRO A 69 -30.58 -9.43 -1.30
C PRO A 69 -32.01 -9.67 -1.77
N ASP A 70 -32.26 -9.35 -3.05
CA ASP A 70 -33.56 -9.60 -3.71
C ASP A 70 -33.67 -11.08 -4.14
N VAL A 71 -34.13 -11.91 -3.21
CA VAL A 71 -34.18 -13.35 -3.34
C VAL A 71 -35.41 -13.90 -2.62
N ASP A 72 -36.04 -14.94 -3.18
CA ASP A 72 -37.21 -15.56 -2.55
C ASP A 72 -36.81 -16.38 -1.32
N LEU A 73 -35.73 -17.18 -1.42
CA LEU A 73 -35.22 -18.02 -0.33
C LEU A 73 -33.71 -18.21 -0.41
N ILE A 74 -33.04 -18.04 0.73
CA ILE A 74 -31.68 -18.56 0.96
C ILE A 74 -31.72 -19.41 2.24
N ASP A 75 -31.34 -20.68 2.13
CA ASP A 75 -31.25 -21.61 3.24
C ASP A 75 -29.87 -22.23 3.34
N GLY A 76 -29.44 -22.58 4.55
CA GLY A 76 -28.11 -23.21 4.79
C GLY A 76 -26.91 -22.28 4.64
N ILE A 77 -27.10 -20.95 4.64
CA ILE A 77 -25.98 -20.00 4.55
C ILE A 77 -25.09 -20.04 5.80
N LEU A 78 -23.79 -20.00 5.60
CA LEU A 78 -22.77 -19.98 6.65
C LEU A 78 -22.32 -18.54 6.96
N PRO A 79 -21.69 -18.28 8.13
CA PRO A 79 -20.96 -17.04 8.37
C PRO A 79 -19.98 -16.80 7.23
N ALA A 80 -19.99 -15.60 6.63
CA ALA A 80 -19.26 -15.34 5.41
C ALA A 80 -18.10 -14.35 5.61
N ILE A 81 -16.99 -14.60 4.93
CA ILE A 81 -15.83 -13.70 4.84
C ILE A 81 -15.57 -13.42 3.36
N ALA A 82 -15.49 -12.13 3.00
CA ALA A 82 -15.14 -11.71 1.66
C ALA A 82 -13.66 -11.28 1.57
N ILE A 83 -13.01 -11.65 0.48
CA ILE A 83 -11.66 -11.19 0.12
C ILE A 83 -11.76 -10.54 -1.26
N GLU A 84 -11.84 -9.20 -1.24
CA GLU A 84 -11.94 -8.37 -2.44
C GLU A 84 -10.57 -7.83 -2.86
N GLN A 85 -10.42 -7.48 -4.14
CA GLN A 85 -9.21 -6.84 -4.68
C GLN A 85 -9.05 -5.38 -4.28
N LYS A 86 -10.09 -4.73 -3.78
CA LYS A 86 -10.03 -3.30 -3.46
C LYS A 86 -9.11 -3.05 -2.27
N ASN A 87 -7.99 -2.36 -2.53
CA ASN A 87 -7.13 -1.87 -1.48
C ASN A 87 -7.75 -0.60 -0.86
N GLN A 88 -8.53 -0.76 0.20
CA GLN A 88 -9.17 0.34 0.92
C GLN A 88 -8.24 0.98 1.97
N VAL A 89 -7.04 0.43 2.19
CA VAL A 89 -6.12 0.90 3.23
C VAL A 89 -5.49 2.23 2.83
N ARG A 90 -5.90 3.31 3.45
CA ARG A 90 -5.36 4.66 3.25
C ARG A 90 -4.26 5.04 4.24
N THR A 91 -4.08 4.26 5.31
CA THR A 91 -3.13 4.60 6.38
C THR A 91 -1.71 4.20 6.00
N THR A 92 -0.75 5.08 6.31
CA THR A 92 0.69 4.81 6.11
C THR A 92 1.30 3.94 7.21
N ARG A 93 0.54 3.65 8.27
CA ARG A 93 0.98 2.81 9.40
C ARG A 93 0.78 1.33 9.14
N SER A 94 -0.20 0.96 8.32
CA SER A 94 -0.45 -0.43 7.99
C SER A 94 0.67 -0.98 7.10
N THR A 95 1.21 -2.13 7.51
CA THR A 95 2.27 -2.85 6.78
C THR A 95 1.86 -4.32 6.63
N VAL A 96 2.54 -5.04 5.74
CA VAL A 96 2.34 -6.50 5.59
C VAL A 96 2.43 -7.19 6.96
N GLY A 97 3.48 -6.89 7.76
CA GLY A 97 3.64 -7.51 9.08
C GLY A 97 2.55 -7.17 10.10
N THR A 98 1.89 -5.98 9.99
CA THR A 98 0.75 -5.66 10.87
C THR A 98 -0.55 -6.29 10.40
N LEU A 99 -0.75 -6.39 9.09
CA LEU A 99 -1.96 -6.97 8.52
C LEU A 99 -2.02 -8.50 8.73
N THR A 100 -0.86 -9.17 8.61
CA THR A 100 -0.72 -10.62 8.85
C THR A 100 -0.57 -10.99 10.33
N GLU A 101 -0.61 -9.99 11.24
CA GLU A 101 -0.37 -10.13 12.68
C GLU A 101 1.03 -10.65 13.05
N ILE A 102 1.92 -10.89 12.07
CA ILE A 102 3.29 -11.37 12.32
C ILE A 102 4.03 -10.42 13.26
N ASN A 103 3.84 -9.10 13.11
CA ASN A 103 4.46 -8.12 14.01
C ASN A 103 4.00 -8.26 15.45
N ASP A 104 2.80 -8.76 15.71
CA ASP A 104 2.28 -8.95 17.07
C ASP A 104 2.98 -10.12 17.78
N TYR A 105 3.31 -11.15 17.03
CA TYR A 105 4.14 -12.24 17.54
C TYR A 105 5.62 -11.85 17.63
N LEU A 106 6.17 -11.13 16.66
CA LEU A 106 7.56 -10.67 16.64
C LEU A 106 7.89 -9.77 17.85
N LYS A 107 7.00 -8.83 18.23
CA LYS A 107 7.23 -7.98 19.42
C LYS A 107 7.28 -8.79 20.73
N VAL A 108 6.49 -9.86 20.84
CA VAL A 108 6.52 -10.76 22.00
C VAL A 108 7.81 -11.60 21.97
N TYR A 109 8.17 -12.12 20.81
CA TYR A 109 9.40 -12.87 20.62
C TYR A 109 10.63 -12.03 20.98
N PHE A 110 10.72 -10.78 20.48
CA PHE A 110 11.78 -9.84 20.83
C PHE A 110 11.82 -9.49 22.31
N ALA A 111 10.67 -9.25 22.94
CA ALA A 111 10.62 -8.92 24.37
C ALA A 111 11.25 -10.00 25.26
N ARG A 112 11.22 -11.26 24.82
CA ARG A 112 11.70 -12.40 25.63
C ARG A 112 13.06 -12.94 25.18
N SER A 113 13.45 -12.76 23.92
CA SER A 113 14.65 -13.40 23.35
C SER A 113 15.73 -12.41 22.91
N SER A 114 15.48 -11.09 22.95
CA SER A 114 16.45 -10.11 22.51
C SER A 114 17.52 -9.82 23.57
N GLN A 115 18.72 -9.59 23.08
CA GLN A 115 19.87 -9.12 23.85
C GLN A 115 20.05 -7.61 23.61
N GLY A 116 20.31 -6.85 24.67
CA GLY A 116 20.58 -5.42 24.60
C GLY A 116 22.06 -5.17 24.30
N TYR A 117 22.35 -4.12 23.56
CA TYR A 117 23.74 -3.71 23.22
C TYR A 117 23.93 -2.21 23.41
N ASP A 118 25.10 -1.83 23.91
CA ASP A 118 25.52 -0.42 23.95
C ASP A 118 25.81 0.07 22.51
N PRO A 119 25.13 1.13 22.04
CA PRO A 119 25.34 1.61 20.68
C PRO A 119 26.74 2.22 20.42
N GLN A 120 27.49 2.58 21.48
CA GLN A 120 28.82 3.18 21.35
C GLN A 120 29.93 2.14 21.36
N THR A 121 29.85 1.17 22.28
CA THR A 121 30.90 0.15 22.48
C THR A 121 30.57 -1.18 21.80
N GLY A 122 29.29 -1.46 21.53
CA GLY A 122 28.82 -2.75 21.03
C GLY A 122 28.81 -3.85 22.08
N GLU A 123 29.07 -3.51 23.37
CA GLU A 123 29.05 -4.46 24.48
C GLU A 123 27.59 -4.89 24.78
N GLU A 124 27.44 -6.17 25.15
CA GLU A 124 26.16 -6.70 25.57
C GLU A 124 25.73 -6.11 26.92
N ILE A 125 24.49 -5.63 27.00
CA ILE A 125 23.87 -5.15 28.22
C ILE A 125 22.79 -6.15 28.65
N ARG A 126 22.92 -6.70 29.85
CA ARG A 126 21.94 -7.57 30.46
C ARG A 126 21.88 -7.28 31.95
N PRO A 127 20.73 -7.48 32.59
CA PRO A 127 20.68 -7.42 34.04
C PRO A 127 21.52 -8.58 34.63
N ASP A 128 22.34 -8.24 35.59
CA ASP A 128 23.05 -9.22 36.36
C ASP A 128 22.18 -9.68 37.55
N SER A 129 22.42 -10.90 38.00
CA SER A 129 21.84 -11.39 39.21
C SER A 129 22.95 -11.86 40.19
N PRO A 130 22.67 -11.99 41.49
CA PRO A 130 23.63 -12.60 42.41
C PRO A 130 24.11 -13.98 41.95
N GLU A 131 23.24 -14.78 41.28
CA GLU A 131 23.58 -16.08 40.73
C GLU A 131 24.54 -15.95 39.54
N SER A 132 24.35 -14.94 38.66
CA SER A 132 25.24 -14.69 37.52
C SER A 132 26.62 -14.24 37.99
N ALA A 133 26.65 -13.35 39.02
CA ALA A 133 27.88 -12.91 39.63
C ALA A 133 28.60 -14.06 40.36
N LEU A 134 27.88 -14.96 41.01
CA LEU A 134 28.43 -16.16 41.64
C LEU A 134 29.02 -17.12 40.60
N ALA A 135 28.33 -17.33 39.49
CA ALA A 135 28.83 -18.17 38.41
C ALA A 135 30.15 -17.60 37.84
N TRP A 136 30.18 -16.27 37.61
CA TRP A 136 31.41 -15.57 37.18
C TRP A 136 32.55 -15.72 38.20
N LEU A 137 32.26 -15.52 39.52
CA LEU A 137 33.25 -15.67 40.58
C LEU A 137 33.88 -17.08 40.61
N LEU A 138 33.06 -18.11 40.49
CA LEU A 138 33.53 -19.49 40.44
C LEU A 138 34.33 -19.84 39.19
N ALA A 139 34.06 -19.17 38.07
CA ALA A 139 34.79 -19.39 36.82
C ALA A 139 36.13 -18.64 36.77
N GLU A 140 36.17 -17.38 37.21
CA GLU A 140 37.27 -16.45 36.95
C GLU A 140 38.14 -16.15 38.18
N ARG A 141 37.61 -16.39 39.38
CA ARG A 141 38.22 -15.98 40.66
C ARG A 141 38.35 -17.11 41.70
N LEU A 142 38.27 -18.36 41.26
CA LEU A 142 38.40 -19.51 42.15
C LEU A 142 39.67 -19.44 43.01
N ASP A 143 39.54 -19.75 44.29
CA ASP A 143 40.62 -19.70 45.33
C ASP A 143 41.24 -18.31 45.56
N GLN A 144 40.71 -17.24 45.01
CA GLN A 144 41.14 -15.87 45.27
C GLN A 144 40.32 -15.22 46.37
N ALA A 145 40.95 -14.34 47.16
CA ALA A 145 40.25 -13.48 48.11
C ALA A 145 39.71 -12.24 47.39
N VAL A 146 38.40 -11.97 47.56
CA VAL A 146 37.71 -10.85 46.91
C VAL A 146 36.94 -10.02 47.94
N LEU A 147 36.73 -8.75 47.61
CA LEU A 147 35.82 -7.84 48.29
C LEU A 147 34.51 -7.80 47.54
N LEU A 148 33.41 -7.98 48.24
CA LEU A 148 32.05 -7.77 47.78
C LEU A 148 31.62 -6.38 48.20
N LEU A 149 31.16 -5.57 47.23
CA LEU A 149 30.94 -4.13 47.38
C LEU A 149 29.51 -3.79 46.95
N PHE A 150 28.96 -2.77 47.60
CA PHE A 150 27.75 -2.12 47.07
C PHE A 150 27.94 -0.60 46.98
N SER A 151 27.23 0.05 46.07
CA SER A 151 27.34 1.49 45.88
C SER A 151 26.39 2.26 46.78
N VAL A 152 26.84 3.40 47.31
CA VAL A 152 26.00 4.34 48.06
C VAL A 152 26.21 5.74 47.48
N GLY A 153 25.11 6.46 47.24
CA GLY A 153 25.16 7.87 46.81
C GLY A 153 25.64 8.74 47.99
N VAL A 154 26.60 9.61 47.69
CA VAL A 154 27.14 10.58 48.65
C VAL A 154 26.60 11.96 48.34
N PRO A 155 26.07 12.73 49.33
CA PRO A 155 25.67 14.11 49.10
C PRO A 155 26.83 15.00 48.58
N GLU A 156 26.52 15.97 47.76
CA GLU A 156 27.53 16.96 47.33
C GLU A 156 28.16 17.62 48.55
N SER A 157 29.48 17.79 48.53
CA SER A 157 30.27 18.36 49.62
C SER A 157 30.43 17.53 50.89
N ALA A 158 29.96 16.30 50.99
CA ALA A 158 30.19 15.44 52.16
C ALA A 158 31.68 15.08 52.32
N THR A 159 32.16 15.23 53.56
CA THR A 159 33.53 14.84 53.95
C THR A 159 33.55 13.45 54.55
N PRO A 160 34.73 12.76 54.62
CA PRO A 160 34.84 11.52 55.35
C PRO A 160 34.37 11.60 56.83
N ALA A 161 34.66 12.74 57.49
CA ALA A 161 34.26 12.96 58.87
C ALA A 161 32.74 13.03 59.08
N ASP A 162 32.00 13.48 58.05
CA ASP A 162 30.53 13.59 58.09
C ASP A 162 29.86 12.25 57.73
N PHE A 163 30.40 11.53 56.75
CA PHE A 163 29.71 10.39 56.14
C PHE A 163 30.10 9.04 56.72
N PHE A 164 31.37 8.84 57.13
CA PHE A 164 31.85 7.57 57.63
C PHE A 164 31.17 7.15 58.96
N PRO A 165 30.91 8.06 59.91
CA PRO A 165 30.17 7.69 61.11
C PRO A 165 28.78 7.12 60.87
N LEU A 166 28.09 7.60 59.81
CA LEU A 166 26.77 7.10 59.41
C LEU A 166 26.85 5.65 58.93
N LEU A 167 27.88 5.33 58.11
CA LEU A 167 28.13 3.95 57.65
C LEU A 167 28.52 3.03 58.78
N SER A 168 29.39 3.52 59.73
CA SER A 168 29.82 2.76 60.90
C SER A 168 28.64 2.42 61.81
N GLN A 169 27.68 3.34 62.03
CA GLN A 169 26.47 3.10 62.78
C GLN A 169 25.55 2.03 62.18
N GLN A 170 25.60 1.90 60.83
CA GLN A 170 24.89 0.87 60.08
C GLN A 170 25.64 -0.47 60.06
N GLY A 171 26.81 -0.56 60.69
CA GLY A 171 27.65 -1.74 60.77
C GLY A 171 28.66 -1.94 59.63
N PHE A 172 28.78 -0.97 58.73
CA PHE A 172 29.74 -1.04 57.60
C PHE A 172 31.08 -0.41 58.01
N LEU A 173 32.12 -1.26 58.13
CA LEU A 173 33.42 -0.87 58.69
C LEU A 173 34.45 -0.48 57.66
N ARG A 174 34.20 -0.65 56.39
CA ARG A 174 35.17 -0.37 55.32
C ARG A 174 34.53 0.20 54.06
N VAL A 175 35.22 1.11 53.43
CA VAL A 175 34.86 1.71 52.11
C VAL A 175 36.05 1.67 51.17
N LEU A 176 35.79 1.57 49.88
CA LEU A 176 36.77 1.62 48.83
C LEU A 176 36.69 2.99 48.12
N ILE A 177 37.81 3.73 48.12
CA ILE A 177 37.92 5.07 47.49
C ILE A 177 39.17 5.06 46.62
N TYR A 178 39.03 5.29 45.33
CA TYR A 178 40.13 5.36 44.35
C TYR A 178 41.13 4.21 44.50
N GLY A 179 40.64 2.97 44.68
CA GLY A 179 41.45 1.78 44.78
C GLY A 179 42.08 1.50 46.17
N SER A 180 41.77 2.33 47.16
CA SER A 180 42.29 2.17 48.51
C SER A 180 41.13 1.91 49.49
N VAL A 181 41.31 0.93 50.43
CA VAL A 181 40.33 0.59 51.43
C VAL A 181 40.60 1.40 52.71
N TYR A 182 39.56 2.18 53.10
CA TYR A 182 39.57 2.98 54.35
C TYR A 182 38.61 2.41 55.36
N ARG A 183 38.92 2.60 56.68
CA ARG A 183 38.03 2.24 57.76
C ARG A 183 37.08 3.38 58.06
N THR A 184 35.80 3.04 58.31
CA THR A 184 34.75 4.04 58.59
C THR A 184 34.82 4.57 60.04
N ASP A 185 35.47 3.85 60.93
CA ASP A 185 35.70 4.24 62.34
C ASP A 185 36.94 5.12 62.53
N GLU A 186 37.73 5.33 61.45
CA GLU A 186 38.94 6.16 61.45
C GLU A 186 38.91 7.18 60.28
N PRO A 187 37.94 8.11 60.25
CA PRO A 187 37.82 9.05 59.14
C PRO A 187 39.03 9.95 58.93
N GLU A 188 39.80 10.22 59.95
CA GLU A 188 41.03 11.04 59.91
C GLU A 188 42.17 10.38 59.12
N LYS A 189 42.11 9.08 58.91
CA LYS A 189 43.07 8.35 58.07
C LYS A 189 42.75 8.38 56.58
N CYS A 190 41.60 8.94 56.21
CA CYS A 190 41.28 9.09 54.81
C CYS A 190 42.08 10.24 54.20
N LEU A 191 42.81 9.98 53.13
CA LEU A 191 43.65 10.94 52.47
C LEU A 191 42.86 11.93 51.57
N HIS A 192 41.56 11.68 51.35
CA HIS A 192 40.72 12.48 50.51
C HIS A 192 39.85 13.45 51.31
N GLN A 193 39.89 14.75 50.93
CA GLN A 193 39.08 15.77 51.58
C GLN A 193 37.62 15.75 51.16
N SER A 194 37.31 15.28 49.96
CA SER A 194 35.93 15.10 49.44
C SER A 194 35.71 13.65 49.01
N LEU A 195 34.48 13.18 49.17
CA LEU A 195 34.07 11.84 48.75
C LEU A 195 33.55 11.87 47.30
N PRO A 196 33.73 10.78 46.55
CA PRO A 196 33.13 10.66 45.20
C PRO A 196 31.60 10.60 45.32
N ALA A 197 30.86 11.04 44.32
CA ALA A 197 29.40 11.07 44.26
C ALA A 197 28.77 9.66 44.47
N GLN A 198 29.50 8.61 44.09
CA GLN A 198 29.20 7.22 44.41
C GLN A 198 30.37 6.60 45.18
N LEU A 199 30.10 6.05 46.36
CA LEU A 199 31.07 5.42 47.23
C LEU A 199 30.83 3.92 47.27
N TRP A 200 31.89 3.12 47.14
CA TRP A 200 31.83 1.69 47.27
C TRP A 200 32.02 1.25 48.75
N VAL A 201 30.99 0.66 49.34
CA VAL A 201 31.04 0.12 50.71
C VAL A 201 31.35 -1.37 50.66
N VAL A 202 32.28 -1.82 51.47
CA VAL A 202 32.67 -3.23 51.55
C VAL A 202 31.62 -3.99 52.42
N GLN A 203 30.86 -4.88 51.75
CA GLN A 203 29.88 -5.74 52.39
C GLN A 203 30.57 -6.93 53.08
N ASP A 204 31.44 -7.63 52.39
CA ASP A 204 32.19 -8.80 52.92
C ASP A 204 33.54 -8.97 52.22
N ARG A 205 34.44 -9.66 52.88
CA ARG A 205 35.68 -10.14 52.37
C ARG A 205 35.73 -11.65 52.40
N VAL A 206 35.65 -12.28 51.22
CA VAL A 206 35.50 -13.73 51.11
C VAL A 206 36.56 -14.33 50.21
N THR A 207 36.94 -15.58 50.49
CA THR A 207 37.73 -16.39 49.57
C THR A 207 36.78 -17.23 48.72
N VAL A 208 36.88 -17.14 47.42
CA VAL A 208 36.01 -17.86 46.48
C VAL A 208 36.32 -19.35 46.50
N LYS A 209 35.45 -20.16 47.06
CA LYS A 209 35.60 -21.62 47.10
C LYS A 209 34.31 -22.30 46.66
N ALA A 210 34.40 -23.33 45.82
CA ALA A 210 33.25 -24.09 45.33
C ALA A 210 32.43 -24.69 46.52
N SER A 211 33.07 -25.06 47.63
CA SER A 211 32.44 -25.58 48.83
C SER A 211 31.61 -24.53 49.62
N GLN A 212 31.83 -23.23 49.34
CA GLN A 212 31.15 -22.13 50.06
C GLN A 212 30.09 -21.41 49.21
N ARG A 213 29.56 -22.10 48.19
CA ARG A 213 28.61 -21.52 47.25
C ARG A 213 27.42 -20.81 47.88
N ALA A 214 26.79 -21.42 48.91
CA ALA A 214 25.66 -20.82 49.61
C ALA A 214 26.01 -19.49 50.30
N ARG A 215 27.16 -19.47 51.02
CA ARG A 215 27.65 -18.24 51.70
C ARG A 215 27.98 -17.13 50.71
N LEU A 216 28.61 -17.47 49.58
CA LEU A 216 28.93 -16.49 48.54
C LEU A 216 27.66 -15.89 47.93
N LEU A 217 26.65 -16.73 47.67
CA LEU A 217 25.36 -16.26 47.17
C LEU A 217 24.66 -15.32 48.14
N GLU A 218 24.57 -15.70 49.42
CA GLU A 218 23.97 -14.86 50.48
C GLU A 218 24.69 -13.51 50.61
N ALA A 219 26.01 -13.50 50.53
CA ALA A 219 26.80 -12.27 50.60
C ALA A 219 26.58 -11.37 49.37
N LEU A 220 26.46 -11.95 48.14
CA LEU A 220 26.11 -11.23 46.91
C LEU A 220 24.67 -10.70 46.97
N GLU A 221 23.69 -11.48 47.41
CA GLU A 221 22.31 -11.04 47.62
C GLU A 221 22.21 -9.87 48.57
N THR A 222 23.02 -9.94 49.65
CA THR A 222 23.09 -8.86 50.65
C THR A 222 23.70 -7.58 50.04
N ALA A 223 24.78 -7.71 49.28
CA ALA A 223 25.40 -6.59 48.57
C ALA A 223 24.44 -5.97 47.56
N ALA A 224 23.74 -6.79 46.76
CA ALA A 224 22.73 -6.34 45.79
C ALA A 224 21.55 -5.61 46.48
N ARG A 225 21.09 -6.13 47.63
CA ARG A 225 20.01 -5.51 48.44
C ARG A 225 20.39 -4.13 48.96
N HIS A 226 21.58 -3.99 49.55
CA HIS A 226 22.08 -2.70 50.08
C HIS A 226 22.38 -1.70 48.98
N GLY A 227 22.92 -2.17 47.84
CA GLY A 227 23.22 -1.36 46.66
C GLY A 227 22.03 -1.10 45.76
N ARG A 228 20.79 -1.47 46.16
CA ARG A 228 19.56 -1.33 45.35
C ARG A 228 19.72 -1.90 43.93
N GLY A 229 20.30 -3.10 43.84
CA GLY A 229 20.57 -3.79 42.58
C GLY A 229 21.96 -3.54 42.01
N SER A 230 22.71 -2.56 42.45
CA SER A 230 24.08 -2.29 42.00
C SER A 230 25.10 -2.78 42.99
N PHE A 231 25.98 -3.66 42.56
CA PHE A 231 27.05 -4.21 43.43
C PHE A 231 28.32 -4.45 42.59
N ALA A 232 29.43 -4.69 43.24
CA ALA A 232 30.68 -4.92 42.58
C ALA A 232 31.56 -5.93 43.29
N VAL A 233 32.54 -6.47 42.56
CA VAL A 233 33.56 -7.37 43.08
C VAL A 233 34.93 -6.85 42.66
N CYS A 234 35.88 -6.84 43.63
CA CYS A 234 37.27 -6.58 43.31
C CYS A 234 38.22 -7.52 44.08
N GLY A 235 39.43 -7.64 43.64
CA GLY A 235 40.48 -8.34 44.40
C GLY A 235 40.86 -7.59 45.67
N THR A 236 41.42 -8.28 46.66
CA THR A 236 41.87 -7.66 47.93
C THR A 236 43.06 -6.71 47.75
N ASP A 237 43.82 -6.83 46.63
CA ASP A 237 44.94 -5.95 46.26
C ASP A 237 44.45 -4.79 45.36
N ALA A 238 43.36 -4.21 45.78
CA ALA A 238 42.49 -3.30 45.06
C ALA A 238 43.21 -2.20 44.26
N ALA A 239 43.72 -2.53 43.09
CA ALA A 239 43.96 -1.57 42.03
C ALA A 239 42.61 -1.27 41.34
N ALA A 240 42.33 -0.02 41.01
CA ALA A 240 41.06 0.40 40.38
C ALA A 240 40.72 -0.38 39.10
N GLU A 241 41.66 -1.00 38.44
CA GLU A 241 41.51 -1.79 37.20
C GLU A 241 40.87 -3.15 37.40
N THR A 242 40.64 -3.62 38.62
CA THR A 242 40.05 -4.96 38.89
C THR A 242 38.63 -4.93 39.41
N LEU A 243 38.01 -3.74 39.46
CA LEU A 243 36.61 -3.60 39.89
C LEU A 243 35.64 -4.04 38.77
N ARG A 244 34.94 -5.14 38.99
CA ARG A 244 33.81 -5.56 38.13
C ARG A 244 32.50 -5.18 38.76
N GLN A 245 31.73 -4.37 38.05
CA GLN A 245 30.40 -3.93 38.49
C GLN A 245 29.33 -4.87 37.92
N PHE A 246 28.26 -5.06 38.69
CA PHE A 246 27.06 -5.81 38.39
C PHE A 246 25.84 -4.94 38.70
N SER A 247 24.81 -5.06 37.89
CA SER A 247 23.56 -4.31 38.05
C SER A 247 22.36 -5.19 37.73
N ASN A 248 21.33 -5.13 38.56
CA ASN A 248 20.02 -5.75 38.26
C ASN A 248 19.27 -4.96 37.16
N ASP A 249 19.72 -3.75 36.85
CA ASP A 249 19.15 -2.90 35.80
C ASP A 249 19.87 -3.14 34.47
N TRP A 250 19.21 -2.76 33.40
CA TRP A 250 19.75 -2.79 32.04
C TRP A 250 20.73 -1.63 31.80
N VAL A 251 21.91 -1.72 32.43
CA VAL A 251 22.96 -0.68 32.43
C VAL A 251 24.27 -1.27 31.95
N ASN A 252 24.98 -0.56 31.06
CA ASN A 252 26.39 -0.85 30.83
C ASN A 252 27.22 -0.21 31.95
N PRO A 253 27.87 -1.00 32.79
CA PRO A 253 28.61 -0.46 33.94
C PRO A 253 29.83 0.38 33.52
N ASN A 254 30.37 0.19 32.30
CA ASN A 254 31.55 0.89 31.81
C ASN A 254 31.23 2.29 31.26
N THR A 255 30.07 2.42 30.57
CA THR A 255 29.68 3.68 29.90
C THR A 255 28.57 4.42 30.65
N GLY A 256 27.87 3.75 31.58
CA GLY A 256 26.69 4.28 32.23
C GLY A 256 25.45 4.35 31.32
N PHE A 257 25.54 3.81 30.10
CA PHE A 257 24.41 3.79 29.17
C PHE A 257 23.31 2.83 29.69
N THR A 258 22.08 3.32 29.73
CA THR A 258 20.93 2.58 30.26
C THR A 258 19.94 2.23 29.20
N LEU A 259 19.42 1.01 29.22
CA LEU A 259 18.30 0.55 28.41
C LEU A 259 17.04 0.36 29.25
N CYS A 260 15.88 0.53 28.63
CA CYS A 260 14.63 0.11 29.25
C CYS A 260 14.51 -1.42 29.21
N GLU A 261 13.84 -2.01 30.20
CA GLU A 261 13.48 -3.43 30.17
C GLU A 261 12.72 -3.77 28.86
N PRO A 262 13.13 -4.82 28.13
CA PRO A 262 12.50 -5.20 26.88
C PRO A 262 11.05 -5.64 27.12
N SER A 263 10.11 -4.94 26.49
CA SER A 263 8.68 -5.22 26.56
C SER A 263 8.08 -5.23 25.19
N ALA A 264 6.97 -5.94 24.97
CA ALA A 264 6.29 -5.96 23.69
C ALA A 264 5.90 -4.53 23.20
N GLY A 265 5.61 -3.61 24.13
CA GLY A 265 5.33 -2.20 23.83
C GLY A 265 6.54 -1.44 23.28
N LEU A 266 7.76 -1.77 23.72
CA LEU A 266 9.00 -1.16 23.23
C LEU A 266 9.28 -1.51 21.76
N PHE A 267 8.88 -2.71 21.33
CA PHE A 267 9.07 -3.22 19.96
C PHE A 267 7.89 -2.95 19.03
N SER A 268 6.96 -2.07 19.44
CA SER A 268 5.81 -1.71 18.63
C SER A 268 5.88 -0.24 18.21
N PHE A 269 5.96 0.03 16.90
CA PHE A 269 5.88 1.38 16.37
C PHE A 269 4.48 2.01 16.48
N ASN A 270 3.46 1.24 16.86
CA ASN A 270 2.11 1.71 17.14
C ASN A 270 1.91 2.06 18.63
N SER A 271 2.86 1.65 19.50
CA SER A 271 2.84 1.99 20.92
C SER A 271 3.63 3.27 21.20
N PRO A 272 3.16 4.17 22.07
CA PRO A 272 3.92 5.35 22.49
C PRO A 272 5.28 5.00 23.12
N ARG A 273 5.40 3.80 23.73
CA ARG A 273 6.66 3.33 24.32
C ARG A 273 7.72 2.96 23.30
N GLY A 274 7.32 2.46 22.11
CA GLY A 274 8.25 1.98 21.09
C GLY A 274 8.38 2.90 19.88
N ALA A 275 7.39 3.74 19.64
CA ALA A 275 7.36 4.63 18.48
C ALA A 275 8.45 5.71 18.55
N CYS A 276 9.10 6.01 17.43
CA CYS A 276 10.01 7.14 17.32
C CYS A 276 9.32 8.45 17.72
N PRO A 277 9.90 9.26 18.64
CA PRO A 277 9.24 10.45 19.16
C PRO A 277 8.98 11.51 18.08
N LYS A 278 9.84 11.62 17.05
CA LYS A 278 9.71 12.59 15.97
C LYS A 278 8.60 12.22 14.98
N CYS A 279 8.65 11.02 14.41
CA CYS A 279 7.67 10.58 13.40
C CYS A 279 6.50 9.77 13.99
N ARG A 280 6.47 9.51 15.29
CA ARG A 280 5.41 8.76 15.97
C ARG A 280 5.11 7.39 15.32
N GLY A 281 6.14 6.71 14.85
CA GLY A 281 6.03 5.38 14.23
C GLY A 281 5.75 5.37 12.73
N PHE A 282 5.63 6.53 12.06
CA PHE A 282 5.41 6.59 10.60
C PHE A 282 6.67 6.28 9.79
N GLY A 283 7.87 6.45 10.35
CA GLY A 283 9.14 6.31 9.65
C GLY A 283 9.49 7.49 8.75
N ARG A 284 8.51 8.34 8.45
CA ARG A 284 8.63 9.52 7.59
C ARG A 284 7.99 10.72 8.28
N VAL A 285 8.43 11.90 7.91
CA VAL A 285 7.84 13.18 8.32
C VAL A 285 7.34 13.91 7.08
N ILE A 286 6.24 14.62 7.24
CA ILE A 286 5.73 15.50 6.17
C ILE A 286 6.59 16.75 6.23
N GLY A 287 7.27 17.05 5.15
CA GLY A 287 8.07 18.26 4.98
C GLY A 287 7.77 18.94 3.65
N ILE A 288 8.29 20.13 3.47
CA ILE A 288 8.26 20.80 2.18
C ILE A 288 9.41 20.28 1.32
N ASP A 289 9.08 19.87 0.11
CA ASP A 289 10.03 19.45 -0.90
C ASP A 289 10.51 20.66 -1.70
N LEU A 290 11.71 21.10 -1.41
CA LEU A 290 12.28 22.25 -2.10
C LEU A 290 12.57 21.97 -3.59
N ALA A 291 12.71 20.71 -3.99
CA ALA A 291 12.84 20.37 -5.42
C ALA A 291 11.53 20.64 -6.18
N LYS A 292 10.38 20.44 -5.54
CA LYS A 292 9.08 20.85 -6.11
C LYS A 292 8.89 22.37 -6.15
N ALA A 293 9.60 23.10 -5.29
CA ALA A 293 9.58 24.55 -5.32
C ALA A 293 10.39 25.12 -6.50
N VAL A 294 11.41 24.39 -6.97
CA VAL A 294 12.20 24.71 -8.16
C VAL A 294 12.17 23.51 -9.11
N PRO A 295 11.06 23.29 -9.83
CA PRO A 295 10.88 22.10 -10.67
C PRO A 295 11.70 22.12 -11.98
N ASP A 296 12.05 23.30 -12.48
CA ASP A 296 12.81 23.50 -13.71
C ASP A 296 14.08 24.29 -13.43
N ALA A 297 15.19 23.58 -13.37
CA ALA A 297 16.50 24.16 -13.08
C ALA A 297 17.11 24.94 -14.26
N SER A 298 16.58 24.82 -15.47
CA SER A 298 17.00 25.57 -16.63
C SER A 298 16.49 27.03 -16.61
N LEU A 299 15.48 27.33 -15.79
CA LEU A 299 14.98 28.69 -15.63
C LEU A 299 15.83 29.51 -14.66
N SER A 300 15.96 30.79 -14.92
CA SER A 300 16.55 31.73 -13.98
C SER A 300 15.53 32.20 -12.92
N ILE A 301 16.00 32.79 -11.81
CA ILE A 301 15.14 33.35 -10.76
C ILE A 301 14.16 34.37 -11.36
N ARG A 302 14.61 35.20 -12.32
CA ARG A 302 13.78 36.17 -13.01
C ARG A 302 12.75 35.55 -13.93
N GLN A 303 13.07 34.40 -14.57
CA GLN A 303 12.16 33.66 -15.44
C GLN A 303 11.15 32.82 -14.64
N GLY A 304 11.25 32.77 -13.34
CA GLY A 304 10.31 32.04 -12.46
C GLY A 304 10.73 30.66 -12.03
N ALA A 305 12.04 30.41 -11.89
CA ALA A 305 12.55 29.14 -11.35
C ALA A 305 11.86 28.78 -10.02
N VAL A 306 11.56 29.74 -9.16
CA VAL A 306 10.86 29.53 -7.89
C VAL A 306 9.34 29.52 -8.12
N LYS A 307 8.80 28.33 -8.36
CA LYS A 307 7.38 28.12 -8.73
C LYS A 307 6.35 28.65 -7.72
N PRO A 308 6.52 28.53 -6.38
CA PRO A 308 5.58 29.07 -5.40
C PRO A 308 5.35 30.59 -5.50
N PHE A 309 6.30 31.33 -6.06
CA PHE A 309 6.27 32.77 -6.15
C PHE A 309 5.66 33.29 -7.48
N GLN A 310 5.26 32.37 -8.36
CA GLN A 310 4.63 32.72 -9.61
C GLN A 310 3.11 32.87 -9.46
N GLY A 311 2.56 33.95 -10.01
CA GLY A 311 1.15 34.32 -9.92
C GLY A 311 0.84 35.38 -8.85
N GLU A 312 -0.36 35.95 -8.90
CA GLU A 312 -0.79 37.12 -8.13
C GLU A 312 -0.49 37.06 -6.61
N ARG A 313 -0.56 35.87 -6.01
CA ARG A 313 -0.34 35.70 -4.56
C ARG A 313 1.13 35.55 -4.18
N GLY A 314 2.00 35.29 -5.13
CA GLY A 314 3.44 35.09 -4.91
C GLY A 314 4.30 36.29 -5.33
N GLU A 315 3.72 37.29 -6.02
CA GLU A 315 4.47 38.44 -6.55
C GLU A 315 5.25 39.23 -5.50
N GLU A 316 4.74 39.36 -4.30
CA GLU A 316 5.43 40.04 -3.20
C GLU A 316 6.70 39.30 -2.82
N CYS A 317 6.63 37.99 -2.64
CA CYS A 317 7.78 37.14 -2.34
C CYS A 317 8.82 37.12 -3.48
N GLN A 318 8.34 37.14 -4.74
CA GLN A 318 9.22 37.23 -5.90
C GLN A 318 9.97 38.58 -5.93
N ARG A 319 9.27 39.68 -5.61
CA ARG A 319 9.90 41.02 -5.53
C ARG A 319 10.92 41.09 -4.38
N ASP A 320 10.62 40.51 -3.22
CA ASP A 320 11.57 40.44 -2.12
C ASP A 320 12.81 39.62 -2.49
N LEU A 321 12.64 38.46 -3.12
CA LEU A 321 13.74 37.64 -3.60
C LEU A 321 14.64 38.43 -4.57
N LEU A 322 14.07 39.08 -5.58
CA LEU A 322 14.84 39.86 -6.56
C LEU A 322 15.58 41.03 -5.89
N ARG A 323 14.96 41.72 -4.93
CA ARG A 323 15.58 42.81 -4.16
C ARG A 323 16.77 42.29 -3.35
N CYS A 324 16.60 41.20 -2.62
CA CYS A 324 17.65 40.58 -1.80
C CYS A 324 18.77 39.98 -2.64
N CYS A 325 18.48 39.36 -3.78
CA CYS A 325 19.49 38.92 -4.75
C CYS A 325 20.39 40.07 -5.20
N LYS A 326 19.76 41.23 -5.55
CA LYS A 326 20.52 42.44 -5.94
C LYS A 326 21.43 42.93 -4.81
N ALA A 327 20.97 42.94 -3.55
CA ALA A 327 21.75 43.38 -2.41
C ALA A 327 22.94 42.41 -2.14
N ARG A 328 22.78 41.11 -2.34
CA ARG A 328 23.84 40.10 -2.15
C ARG A 328 24.76 39.93 -3.36
N GLY A 329 24.38 40.45 -4.53
CA GLY A 329 25.15 40.33 -5.77
C GLY A 329 24.87 39.01 -6.55
N VAL A 330 23.80 38.32 -6.23
CA VAL A 330 23.36 37.12 -6.97
C VAL A 330 22.76 37.50 -8.32
N ASN A 331 23.25 36.90 -9.41
CA ASN A 331 22.77 37.19 -10.76
C ASN A 331 21.44 36.47 -11.03
N VAL A 332 20.35 37.24 -11.02
CA VAL A 332 18.98 36.73 -11.19
C VAL A 332 18.65 36.23 -12.60
N ASN A 333 19.54 36.45 -13.59
CA ASN A 333 19.35 35.99 -14.97
C ASN A 333 20.08 34.66 -15.25
N THR A 334 20.93 34.18 -14.36
CA THR A 334 21.63 32.91 -14.46
C THR A 334 20.64 31.75 -14.23
N PRO A 335 20.63 30.68 -15.08
CA PRO A 335 19.85 29.48 -14.81
C PRO A 335 20.11 28.93 -13.43
N TRP A 336 19.08 28.35 -12.79
CA TRP A 336 19.19 27.84 -11.44
C TRP A 336 20.32 26.80 -11.27
N GLU A 337 20.50 25.92 -12.26
CA GLU A 337 21.53 24.88 -12.28
C GLU A 337 22.97 25.43 -12.38
N GLU A 338 23.12 26.66 -12.88
CA GLU A 338 24.43 27.33 -13.00
C GLU A 338 24.77 28.25 -11.82
N LEU A 339 23.80 28.47 -10.89
CA LEU A 339 24.09 29.16 -9.63
C LEU A 339 24.99 28.31 -8.74
N SER A 340 25.90 28.95 -8.00
CA SER A 340 26.73 28.27 -7.01
C SER A 340 25.89 27.57 -5.93
N GLU A 341 26.44 26.53 -5.31
CA GLU A 341 25.75 25.84 -4.21
C GLU A 341 25.39 26.80 -3.06
N ASP A 342 26.27 27.74 -2.71
CA ASP A 342 26.05 28.74 -1.70
C ASP A 342 24.88 29.69 -2.05
N GLU A 343 24.76 30.09 -3.32
CA GLU A 343 23.67 30.93 -3.80
C GLU A 343 22.35 30.17 -3.78
N GLN A 344 22.34 28.91 -4.22
CA GLN A 344 21.16 28.04 -4.18
C GLN A 344 20.72 27.78 -2.73
N GLU A 345 21.65 27.48 -1.81
CA GLU A 345 21.35 27.29 -0.39
C GLU A 345 20.80 28.56 0.24
N TRP A 346 21.39 29.72 -0.07
CA TRP A 346 20.89 30.97 0.44
C TRP A 346 19.47 31.28 -0.07
N VAL A 347 19.17 31.03 -1.34
CA VAL A 347 17.80 31.18 -1.87
C VAL A 347 16.82 30.23 -1.17
N LYS A 348 17.24 28.99 -0.91
CA LYS A 348 16.40 27.97 -0.25
C LYS A 348 16.15 28.29 1.23
N TYR A 349 17.18 28.68 1.98
CA TYR A 349 17.14 28.74 3.44
C TYR A 349 17.22 30.16 4.02
N GLY A 350 17.54 31.19 3.22
CA GLY A 350 17.69 32.57 3.67
C GLY A 350 19.01 32.85 4.37
N GLU A 351 19.06 33.95 5.11
CA GLU A 351 20.24 34.38 5.85
C GLU A 351 20.37 33.76 7.25
N GLY A 352 19.47 32.84 7.58
CA GLY A 352 19.38 32.20 8.90
C GLY A 352 18.62 33.03 9.94
N GLY A 353 18.36 32.45 11.11
CA GLY A 353 17.58 33.08 12.17
C GLY A 353 16.06 32.87 12.03
N ASP A 354 15.29 33.69 12.73
CA ASP A 354 13.82 33.65 12.64
C ASP A 354 13.35 34.25 11.31
N PRO A 355 12.57 33.52 10.49
CA PRO A 355 12.05 34.03 9.22
C PRO A 355 11.17 35.28 9.36
N ASP A 356 10.41 35.43 10.46
CA ASP A 356 9.57 36.59 10.71
C ASP A 356 10.40 37.85 11.04
N GLU A 357 11.52 37.69 11.74
CA GLU A 357 12.48 38.78 11.98
C GLU A 357 13.19 39.16 10.68
N ALA A 358 13.67 38.15 9.90
CA ALA A 358 14.30 38.40 8.61
C ALA A 358 13.41 39.19 7.67
N TRP A 359 12.10 38.85 7.61
CA TRP A 359 11.13 39.61 6.82
C TRP A 359 10.96 41.07 7.31
N ARG A 360 10.83 41.28 8.63
CA ARG A 360 10.72 42.65 9.21
C ARG A 360 11.93 43.53 8.94
N ASP A 361 13.13 42.93 9.00
CA ASP A 361 14.40 43.61 8.75
C ASP A 361 14.72 43.76 7.24
N GLY A 362 13.85 43.30 6.36
CA GLY A 362 14.05 43.34 4.92
C GLY A 362 15.15 42.39 4.40
N ARG A 363 15.56 41.43 5.21
CA ARG A 363 16.51 40.33 4.84
C ARG A 363 15.78 39.19 4.15
N TRP A 364 16.51 38.33 3.46
CA TRP A 364 15.94 37.18 2.78
C TRP A 364 15.62 36.06 3.77
N TYR A 365 14.37 35.68 3.88
CA TYR A 365 13.85 34.66 4.78
C TYR A 365 13.91 33.23 4.21
N GLY A 366 14.28 33.07 2.94
CA GLY A 366 14.34 31.79 2.26
C GLY A 366 13.00 31.25 1.77
N ILE A 367 13.05 30.36 0.78
CA ILE A 367 11.87 29.59 0.34
C ILE A 367 11.30 28.80 1.53
N LYS A 368 12.17 28.22 2.36
CA LYS A 368 11.77 27.48 3.55
C LYS A 368 11.00 28.35 4.54
N GLY A 369 11.50 29.55 4.84
CA GLY A 369 10.82 30.49 5.75
C GLY A 369 9.42 30.89 5.26
N PHE A 370 9.27 31.09 3.95
CA PHE A 370 7.94 31.30 3.35
C PHE A 370 6.98 30.13 3.62
N PHE A 371 7.45 28.91 3.46
CA PHE A 371 6.62 27.73 3.74
C PHE A 371 6.34 27.54 5.23
N ASP A 372 7.32 27.78 6.10
CA ASP A 372 7.15 27.73 7.56
C ASP A 372 6.06 28.72 8.02
N TRP A 373 6.07 29.95 7.48
CA TRP A 373 5.02 30.95 7.70
C TRP A 373 3.65 30.50 7.18
N LEU A 374 3.58 29.86 6.00
CA LEU A 374 2.33 29.29 5.47
C LEU A 374 1.81 28.12 6.31
N GLU A 375 2.68 27.29 6.87
CA GLU A 375 2.30 26.20 7.77
C GLU A 375 1.59 26.71 9.02
N GLY A 376 2.03 27.84 9.59
CA GLY A 376 1.31 28.52 10.67
C GLY A 376 -0.12 28.96 10.31
N LYS A 377 -0.42 29.10 9.00
CA LYS A 377 -1.75 29.45 8.45
C LYS A 377 -2.52 28.29 7.86
N ALA A 378 -2.08 27.05 8.08
CA ALA A 378 -2.69 25.84 7.51
C ALA A 378 -4.13 25.57 7.99
N TYR A 379 -4.67 26.34 8.95
CA TYR A 379 -6.09 26.32 9.31
C TYR A 379 -7.00 26.80 8.17
N LYS A 380 -6.48 27.59 7.22
CA LYS A 380 -7.21 28.06 6.02
C LYS A 380 -7.18 27.00 4.93
N MET A 381 -8.34 26.65 4.35
CA MET A 381 -8.46 25.57 3.37
C MET A 381 -7.59 25.80 2.11
N HIS A 382 -7.59 27.02 1.55
CA HIS A 382 -6.80 27.33 0.37
C HIS A 382 -5.27 27.24 0.61
N VAL A 383 -4.81 27.53 1.86
CA VAL A 383 -3.40 27.36 2.24
C VAL A 383 -3.05 25.86 2.30
N ARG A 384 -3.92 25.02 2.86
CA ARG A 384 -3.72 23.57 2.86
C ARG A 384 -3.61 22.99 1.44
N VAL A 385 -4.49 23.42 0.53
CA VAL A 385 -4.46 23.02 -0.89
C VAL A 385 -3.17 23.50 -1.56
N PHE A 386 -2.70 24.71 -1.26
CA PHE A 386 -1.43 25.19 -1.78
C PHE A 386 -0.25 24.39 -1.26
N LEU A 387 -0.15 24.19 0.06
CA LEU A 387 0.92 23.43 0.71
C LEU A 387 0.97 21.96 0.21
N SER A 388 -0.18 21.35 -0.06
CA SER A 388 -0.22 19.94 -0.51
C SER A 388 0.54 19.69 -1.81
N ARG A 389 0.70 20.70 -2.67
CA ARG A 389 1.46 20.64 -3.93
C ARG A 389 2.96 20.52 -3.71
N TYR A 390 3.45 21.10 -2.61
CA TYR A 390 4.89 21.18 -2.29
C TYR A 390 5.30 20.26 -1.14
N ARG A 391 4.36 19.57 -0.52
CA ARG A 391 4.64 18.58 0.52
C ARG A 391 5.12 17.27 -0.07
N SER A 392 6.12 16.68 0.59
CA SER A 392 6.53 15.30 0.37
C SER A 392 6.76 14.58 1.70
N TYR A 393 6.80 13.27 1.61
CA TYR A 393 7.14 12.42 2.75
C TYR A 393 8.65 12.16 2.72
N THR A 394 9.39 12.90 3.54
CA THR A 394 10.83 12.67 3.71
C THR A 394 11.09 11.66 4.81
N GLU A 395 12.22 10.97 4.70
CA GLU A 395 12.64 10.02 5.74
C GLU A 395 12.83 10.75 7.08
N CYS A 396 12.42 10.13 8.18
CA CYS A 396 12.54 10.73 9.50
C CYS A 396 14.01 10.87 9.90
N PRO A 397 14.52 12.08 10.21
CA PRO A 397 15.93 12.28 10.52
C PRO A 397 16.39 11.57 11.80
N VAL A 398 15.47 11.27 12.73
CA VAL A 398 15.78 10.59 14.01
C VAL A 398 15.87 9.08 13.83
N CYS A 399 14.84 8.44 13.30
CA CYS A 399 14.82 6.98 13.17
C CYS A 399 15.26 6.47 11.80
N ARG A 400 15.50 7.34 10.83
CA ARG A 400 15.94 6.99 9.46
C ARG A 400 15.10 5.84 8.88
N GLY A 401 13.78 6.03 8.84
CA GLY A 401 12.82 5.05 8.33
C GLY A 401 12.50 3.88 9.26
N LYS A 402 13.28 3.62 10.31
CA LYS A 402 13.18 2.46 11.20
C LYS A 402 11.94 2.45 12.11
N ARG A 403 11.18 3.55 12.19
CA ARG A 403 9.90 3.73 12.92
C ARG A 403 9.98 3.65 14.45
N LEU A 404 10.95 2.94 15.00
CA LEU A 404 11.16 2.75 16.44
C LEU A 404 12.05 3.84 17.02
N ARG A 405 11.98 3.99 18.34
CA ARG A 405 12.88 4.84 19.11
C ARG A 405 14.29 4.24 19.18
N PRO A 406 15.33 5.07 19.39
CA PRO A 406 16.73 4.60 19.40
C PRO A 406 17.00 3.48 20.38
N GLU A 407 16.38 3.49 21.56
CA GLU A 407 16.57 2.48 22.60
C GLU A 407 16.10 1.09 22.15
N ALA A 408 14.99 1.02 21.40
CA ALA A 408 14.50 -0.24 20.84
C ALA A 408 15.44 -0.82 19.77
N LEU A 409 16.25 0.01 19.13
CA LEU A 409 17.21 -0.41 18.09
C LEU A 409 18.49 -1.02 18.69
N CYS A 410 18.71 -0.85 19.99
CA CYS A 410 19.82 -1.46 20.71
C CYS A 410 19.61 -2.95 20.98
N PHE A 411 18.38 -3.44 20.84
CA PHE A 411 18.06 -4.85 21.06
C PHE A 411 18.16 -5.66 19.77
N ARG A 412 18.77 -6.86 19.87
CA ARG A 412 18.98 -7.78 18.73
C ARG A 412 18.63 -9.20 19.09
N VAL A 413 18.16 -9.95 18.10
CA VAL A 413 17.95 -11.40 18.17
C VAL A 413 18.80 -12.05 17.09
N LYS A 414 19.67 -13.00 17.45
CA LYS A 414 20.68 -13.60 16.54
C LYS A 414 21.42 -12.54 15.72
N GLY A 415 21.80 -11.44 16.35
CA GLY A 415 22.57 -10.33 15.76
C GLY A 415 21.75 -9.33 14.93
N LYS A 416 20.46 -9.55 14.70
CA LYS A 416 19.59 -8.67 13.90
C LYS A 416 18.66 -7.83 14.80
N SER A 417 18.56 -6.53 14.51
CA SER A 417 17.54 -5.65 15.08
C SER A 417 16.17 -5.90 14.44
N LEU A 418 15.09 -5.49 15.10
CA LEU A 418 13.73 -5.70 14.60
C LEU A 418 13.45 -5.04 13.23
N PRO A 419 13.90 -3.79 12.93
CA PRO A 419 13.76 -3.24 11.59
C PRO A 419 14.51 -4.02 10.51
N GLU A 420 15.68 -4.58 10.80
CA GLU A 420 16.42 -5.44 9.86
C GLU A 420 15.64 -6.71 9.53
N ILE A 421 14.95 -7.28 10.52
CA ILE A 421 14.03 -8.41 10.32
C ILE A 421 12.84 -7.99 9.46
N TRP A 422 12.23 -6.83 9.69
CA TRP A 422 11.12 -6.35 8.87
C TRP A 422 11.50 -6.13 7.41
N GLN A 423 12.76 -5.75 7.12
CA GLN A 423 13.29 -5.52 5.78
C GLN A 423 13.82 -6.79 5.09
N THR A 424 13.89 -7.90 5.82
CA THR A 424 14.27 -9.19 5.25
C THR A 424 13.11 -9.75 4.42
N PRO A 425 13.34 -10.21 3.17
CA PRO A 425 12.33 -10.89 2.37
C PRO A 425 11.71 -12.08 3.12
N VAL A 426 10.41 -12.30 2.88
CA VAL A 426 9.60 -13.28 3.63
C VAL A 426 10.17 -14.68 3.54
N ASP A 427 10.69 -15.12 2.39
CA ASP A 427 11.32 -16.43 2.21
C ASP A 427 12.58 -16.61 3.07
N ALA A 428 13.49 -15.62 3.03
CA ALA A 428 14.69 -15.61 3.86
C ALA A 428 14.36 -15.53 5.34
N LEU A 429 13.31 -14.78 5.70
CA LEU A 429 12.83 -14.69 7.07
C LEU A 429 12.19 -16.00 7.56
N ALA A 430 11.45 -16.70 6.70
CA ALA A 430 10.89 -18.01 7.01
C ALA A 430 12.00 -19.03 7.29
N GLN A 431 13.06 -19.04 6.47
CA GLN A 431 14.23 -19.88 6.70
C GLN A 431 14.93 -19.53 8.03
N TRP A 432 15.14 -18.25 8.32
CA TRP A 432 15.76 -17.80 9.58
C TRP A 432 14.93 -18.20 10.81
N MET A 433 13.59 -18.22 10.70
CA MET A 433 12.68 -18.65 11.77
C MET A 433 12.53 -20.17 11.87
N ALA A 434 12.93 -20.94 10.86
CA ALA A 434 12.88 -22.41 10.89
C ALA A 434 13.84 -23.00 11.93
N GLU A 435 14.98 -22.36 12.17
CA GLU A 435 15.96 -22.79 13.13
C GLU A 435 15.41 -22.74 14.57
N PRO A 436 15.51 -23.81 15.35
CA PRO A 436 15.08 -23.81 16.75
C PRO A 436 15.72 -22.68 17.54
N SER A 437 14.94 -22.04 18.41
CA SER A 437 15.49 -21.15 19.44
C SER A 437 15.81 -21.98 20.68
N ALA A 438 16.93 -21.70 21.30
CA ALA A 438 17.38 -22.47 22.47
C ALA A 438 16.41 -22.27 23.67
N ASP A 439 16.19 -23.34 24.39
CA ASP A 439 15.89 -23.47 25.83
C ASP A 439 14.53 -23.03 26.41
N ASP A 440 13.67 -22.25 25.73
CA ASP A 440 12.33 -21.88 26.25
C ASP A 440 11.19 -22.43 25.38
N PRO A 441 10.41 -23.44 25.92
CA PRO A 441 9.29 -24.01 25.16
C PRO A 441 8.20 -22.99 24.78
N SER A 442 8.00 -21.93 25.55
CA SER A 442 7.02 -20.89 25.26
C SER A 442 7.44 -20.02 24.10
N LEU A 443 8.73 -19.77 23.94
CA LEU A 443 9.31 -19.06 22.79
C LEU A 443 9.23 -19.89 21.51
N ASP A 444 9.39 -21.22 21.62
CA ASP A 444 9.29 -22.12 20.47
C ASP A 444 7.86 -22.14 19.89
N LEU A 445 6.84 -22.03 20.71
CA LEU A 445 5.46 -21.89 20.26
C LEU A 445 5.25 -20.58 19.45
N VAL A 446 5.73 -19.45 19.99
CA VAL A 446 5.64 -18.14 19.29
C VAL A 446 6.43 -18.18 17.96
N ARG A 447 7.62 -18.77 17.98
CA ARG A 447 8.46 -18.95 16.79
C ARG A 447 7.77 -19.79 15.72
N LYS A 448 7.17 -20.91 16.08
CA LYS A 448 6.40 -21.78 15.17
C LYS A 448 5.22 -21.05 14.55
N GLU A 449 4.54 -20.23 15.32
CA GLU A 449 3.42 -19.43 14.83
C GLU A 449 3.89 -18.38 13.80
N ILE A 450 4.99 -17.66 14.10
CA ILE A 450 5.60 -16.73 13.14
C ILE A 450 6.00 -17.46 11.86
N HIS A 451 6.70 -18.60 12.00
CA HIS A 451 7.14 -19.39 10.84
C HIS A 451 5.96 -19.87 9.99
N SER A 452 4.89 -20.36 10.61
CA SER A 452 3.69 -20.83 9.92
C SER A 452 3.04 -19.70 9.09
N ARG A 453 2.91 -18.49 9.67
CA ARG A 453 2.35 -17.32 8.99
C ARG A 453 3.25 -16.84 7.85
N LEU A 454 4.57 -16.86 8.04
CA LEU A 454 5.53 -16.57 6.96
C LEU A 454 5.42 -17.59 5.83
N GLN A 455 5.24 -18.87 6.17
CA GLN A 455 5.09 -19.94 5.18
C GLN A 455 3.79 -19.75 4.36
N TYR A 456 2.70 -19.30 4.97
CA TYR A 456 1.48 -18.95 4.21
C TYR A 456 1.74 -17.85 3.19
N LEU A 457 2.55 -16.82 3.52
CA LEU A 457 2.93 -15.77 2.56
C LEU A 457 3.76 -16.33 1.40
N VAL A 458 4.67 -17.26 1.68
CA VAL A 458 5.46 -17.96 0.63
C VAL A 458 4.54 -18.79 -0.27
N ASP A 459 3.60 -19.52 0.33
CA ASP A 459 2.68 -20.41 -0.37
C ASP A 459 1.73 -19.66 -1.33
N VAL A 460 1.37 -18.40 -1.00
CA VAL A 460 0.54 -17.56 -1.90
C VAL A 460 1.38 -16.75 -2.90
N GLY A 461 2.68 -17.03 -3.04
CA GLY A 461 3.55 -16.36 -4.02
C GLY A 461 4.00 -14.95 -3.62
N LEU A 462 4.04 -14.63 -2.32
CA LEU A 462 4.46 -13.32 -1.78
C LEU A 462 5.84 -13.39 -1.09
N SER A 463 6.68 -14.35 -1.45
CA SER A 463 7.99 -14.59 -0.86
C SER A 463 8.94 -13.38 -0.93
N TYR A 464 8.81 -12.54 -1.97
CA TYR A 464 9.63 -11.36 -2.22
C TYR A 464 9.25 -10.13 -1.36
N LEU A 465 8.08 -10.13 -0.72
CA LEU A 465 7.65 -9.02 0.12
C LEU A 465 8.47 -8.93 1.39
N THR A 466 8.48 -7.74 1.98
CA THR A 466 9.05 -7.47 3.30
C THR A 466 7.95 -7.08 4.29
N LEU A 467 8.15 -7.34 5.57
CA LEU A 467 7.11 -7.07 6.58
C LEU A 467 6.87 -5.58 6.81
N ASP A 468 7.82 -4.70 6.49
CA ASP A 468 7.71 -3.24 6.58
C ASP A 468 7.03 -2.61 5.36
N ARG A 469 6.79 -3.38 4.28
CA ARG A 469 6.11 -2.92 3.08
C ARG A 469 4.74 -2.35 3.44
N GLN A 470 4.50 -1.10 3.08
CA GLN A 470 3.22 -0.43 3.36
C GLN A 470 2.09 -1.05 2.52
N THR A 471 0.99 -1.42 3.17
CA THR A 471 -0.15 -2.08 2.51
C THR A 471 -0.77 -1.23 1.40
N ARG A 472 -0.75 0.09 1.53
CA ARG A 472 -1.23 1.02 0.49
C ARG A 472 -0.42 0.95 -0.82
N THR A 473 0.80 0.38 -0.80
CA THR A 473 1.67 0.22 -1.97
C THR A 473 1.54 -1.15 -2.62
N LEU A 474 0.71 -2.02 -2.06
CA LEU A 474 0.41 -3.32 -2.62
C LEU A 474 -0.58 -3.19 -3.77
N SER A 475 -0.41 -3.99 -4.80
CA SER A 475 -1.43 -4.19 -5.83
C SER A 475 -2.69 -4.83 -5.23
N GLY A 476 -3.83 -4.74 -5.92
CA GLY A 476 -5.08 -5.38 -5.48
C GLY A 476 -4.92 -6.89 -5.26
N GLY A 477 -4.24 -7.58 -6.17
CA GLY A 477 -3.96 -9.00 -6.05
C GLY A 477 -3.01 -9.35 -4.89
N GLU A 478 -1.95 -8.56 -4.66
CA GLU A 478 -1.07 -8.74 -3.49
C GLU A 478 -1.86 -8.58 -2.19
N MET A 479 -2.73 -7.57 -2.12
CA MET A 479 -3.56 -7.30 -0.95
C MET A 479 -4.53 -8.44 -0.67
N ALA A 480 -5.22 -8.95 -1.68
CA ALA A 480 -6.13 -10.09 -1.55
C ALA A 480 -5.39 -11.34 -1.03
N ARG A 481 -4.18 -11.61 -1.54
CA ARG A 481 -3.36 -12.74 -1.08
C ARG A 481 -2.87 -12.57 0.37
N VAL A 482 -2.48 -11.36 0.77
CA VAL A 482 -2.12 -11.08 2.17
C VAL A 482 -3.33 -11.33 3.10
N ASN A 483 -4.53 -10.88 2.71
CA ASN A 483 -5.75 -11.15 3.47
C ASN A 483 -6.06 -12.65 3.55
N LEU A 484 -5.84 -13.40 2.46
CA LEU A 484 -6.03 -14.85 2.46
C LEU A 484 -5.11 -15.55 3.47
N THR A 485 -3.84 -15.11 3.61
CA THR A 485 -2.93 -15.68 4.61
C THR A 485 -3.39 -15.44 6.04
N THR A 486 -4.03 -14.31 6.31
CA THR A 486 -4.62 -13.99 7.62
C THR A 486 -5.76 -14.98 7.95
N CYS A 487 -6.62 -15.27 6.98
CA CYS A 487 -7.70 -16.26 7.14
C CYS A 487 -7.17 -17.68 7.41
N LEU A 488 -6.07 -18.08 6.74
CA LEU A 488 -5.42 -19.35 7.01
C LEU A 488 -4.87 -19.46 8.45
N GLY A 489 -4.29 -18.36 8.94
CA GLY A 489 -3.76 -18.27 10.30
C GLY A 489 -4.86 -18.31 11.38
N ALA A 490 -6.05 -17.80 11.08
CA ALA A 490 -7.19 -17.77 12.01
C ALA A 490 -7.80 -19.16 12.28
N SER A 491 -7.39 -20.20 11.55
CA SER A 491 -7.87 -21.60 11.71
C SER A 491 -9.41 -21.73 11.73
N LEU A 492 -10.10 -20.92 10.93
CA LEU A 492 -11.57 -20.92 10.83
C LEU A 492 -12.06 -22.21 10.18
N THR A 493 -13.20 -22.68 10.65
CA THR A 493 -13.91 -23.84 10.14
C THR A 493 -15.38 -23.50 9.96
N ASN A 494 -16.09 -24.23 9.09
CA ASN A 494 -17.53 -24.05 8.85
C ASN A 494 -17.91 -22.62 8.42
N THR A 495 -17.00 -21.98 7.65
CA THR A 495 -17.13 -20.61 7.18
C THR A 495 -17.25 -20.60 5.66
N LEU A 496 -18.05 -19.67 5.12
CA LEU A 496 -18.12 -19.39 3.69
C LEU A 496 -17.08 -18.34 3.33
N PHE A 497 -16.08 -18.70 2.53
CA PHE A 497 -15.15 -17.76 1.95
C PHE A 497 -15.58 -17.36 0.55
N VAL A 498 -15.73 -16.06 0.32
CA VAL A 498 -16.03 -15.50 -1.01
C VAL A 498 -14.80 -14.72 -1.48
N LEU A 499 -14.19 -15.16 -2.57
CA LEU A 499 -12.96 -14.57 -3.11
C LEU A 499 -13.24 -13.95 -4.49
N ASP A 500 -12.63 -12.77 -4.74
CA ASP A 500 -12.72 -12.04 -6.00
C ASP A 500 -11.38 -12.12 -6.74
N GLU A 501 -11.34 -12.92 -7.81
CA GLU A 501 -10.20 -13.07 -8.72
C GLU A 501 -8.82 -13.14 -8.00
N PRO A 502 -8.60 -14.12 -7.10
CA PRO A 502 -7.39 -14.17 -6.28
C PRO A 502 -6.12 -14.44 -7.09
N THR A 503 -6.23 -14.84 -8.37
CA THR A 503 -5.10 -15.12 -9.27
C THR A 503 -4.54 -13.89 -9.98
N VAL A 504 -5.18 -12.74 -9.85
CA VAL A 504 -4.78 -11.49 -10.54
C VAL A 504 -3.32 -11.13 -10.28
N GLY A 505 -2.58 -10.86 -11.37
CA GLY A 505 -1.16 -10.51 -11.34
C GLY A 505 -0.22 -11.67 -10.97
N LEU A 506 -0.71 -12.91 -10.99
CA LEU A 506 0.10 -14.12 -10.78
C LEU A 506 0.59 -14.70 -12.09
N HIS A 507 1.82 -15.19 -12.05
CA HIS A 507 2.33 -16.08 -13.08
C HIS A 507 1.77 -17.50 -12.90
N ALA A 508 1.60 -18.27 -13.98
CA ALA A 508 1.04 -19.63 -13.96
C ALA A 508 1.64 -20.54 -12.87
N ARG A 509 2.95 -20.47 -12.64
CA ARG A 509 3.66 -21.22 -11.59
C ARG A 509 3.14 -20.90 -10.16
N ASP A 510 2.75 -19.66 -9.90
CA ASP A 510 2.29 -19.23 -8.59
C ASP A 510 0.80 -19.56 -8.39
N ILE A 511 0.04 -19.70 -9.49
CA ILE A 511 -1.37 -20.09 -9.48
C ILE A 511 -1.54 -21.50 -8.92
N GLU A 512 -0.70 -22.46 -9.32
CA GLU A 512 -0.75 -23.83 -8.79
C GLU A 512 -0.59 -23.86 -7.25
N ARG A 513 0.31 -23.05 -6.72
CA ARG A 513 0.49 -22.94 -5.26
C ARG A 513 -0.74 -22.35 -4.58
N LEU A 514 -1.33 -21.31 -5.17
CA LEU A 514 -2.55 -20.69 -4.67
C LEU A 514 -3.73 -21.68 -4.68
N VAL A 515 -3.88 -22.47 -5.73
CA VAL A 515 -4.85 -23.57 -5.80
C VAL A 515 -4.66 -24.53 -4.63
N GLY A 516 -3.42 -24.94 -4.36
CA GLY A 516 -3.10 -25.78 -3.20
C GLY A 516 -3.50 -25.14 -1.85
N VAL A 517 -3.36 -23.83 -1.72
CA VAL A 517 -3.81 -23.06 -0.54
C VAL A 517 -5.33 -23.09 -0.41
N MET A 518 -6.06 -22.89 -1.51
CA MET A 518 -7.53 -22.91 -1.52
C MET A 518 -8.07 -24.31 -1.15
N HIS A 519 -7.45 -25.37 -1.66
CA HIS A 519 -7.80 -26.73 -1.27
C HIS A 519 -7.56 -26.97 0.23
N ARG A 520 -6.42 -26.56 0.80
CA ARG A 520 -6.17 -26.67 2.25
C ARG A 520 -7.22 -25.91 3.08
N LEU A 521 -7.67 -24.74 2.61
CA LEU A 521 -8.71 -23.97 3.30
C LEU A 521 -10.06 -24.71 3.24
N ARG A 522 -10.42 -25.28 2.10
CA ARG A 522 -11.58 -26.17 1.93
C ARG A 522 -11.51 -27.38 2.85
N ASP A 523 -10.39 -28.09 2.84
CA ASP A 523 -10.17 -29.34 3.56
C ASP A 523 -10.19 -29.17 5.09
N LYS A 524 -10.02 -27.94 5.59
CA LYS A 524 -10.30 -27.55 6.99
C LYS A 524 -11.81 -27.51 7.32
N GLY A 525 -12.70 -27.86 6.39
CA GLY A 525 -14.15 -27.86 6.57
C GLY A 525 -14.84 -26.56 6.19
N ASN A 526 -14.22 -25.72 5.37
CA ASN A 526 -14.79 -24.48 4.87
C ASN A 526 -15.43 -24.65 3.49
N THR A 527 -16.34 -23.75 3.15
CA THR A 527 -16.96 -23.65 1.82
C THR A 527 -16.35 -22.46 1.09
N LEU A 528 -15.87 -22.65 -0.14
CA LEU A 528 -15.26 -21.60 -0.94
C LEU A 528 -16.12 -21.31 -2.16
N VAL A 529 -16.43 -20.02 -2.37
CA VAL A 529 -17.06 -19.50 -3.60
C VAL A 529 -16.08 -18.48 -4.20
N ILE A 530 -15.60 -18.76 -5.40
CA ILE A 530 -14.55 -17.95 -6.03
C ILE A 530 -15.05 -17.42 -7.36
N VAL A 531 -15.02 -16.11 -7.54
CA VAL A 531 -15.22 -15.47 -8.85
C VAL A 531 -13.90 -15.55 -9.59
N GLU A 532 -13.84 -16.31 -10.70
CA GLU A 532 -12.58 -16.56 -11.41
C GLU A 532 -12.78 -16.83 -12.89
N HIS A 533 -11.68 -16.58 -13.65
CA HIS A 533 -11.58 -16.81 -15.08
C HIS A 533 -10.34 -17.64 -15.47
N GLU A 534 -9.47 -17.92 -14.53
CA GLU A 534 -8.24 -18.67 -14.73
C GLU A 534 -8.53 -20.16 -14.89
N GLU A 535 -8.05 -20.74 -15.99
CA GLU A 535 -8.31 -22.14 -16.37
C GLU A 535 -7.88 -23.13 -15.27
N SER A 536 -6.70 -22.91 -14.68
CA SER A 536 -6.16 -23.79 -13.63
C SER A 536 -7.05 -23.85 -12.39
N VAL A 537 -7.66 -22.73 -12.00
CA VAL A 537 -8.59 -22.66 -10.85
C VAL A 537 -9.92 -23.31 -11.22
N MET A 538 -10.46 -22.99 -12.40
CA MET A 538 -11.73 -23.56 -12.86
C MET A 538 -11.67 -25.09 -12.99
N THR A 539 -10.58 -25.63 -13.54
CA THR A 539 -10.39 -27.08 -13.68
C THR A 539 -10.18 -27.80 -12.35
N SER A 540 -9.66 -27.11 -11.34
CA SER A 540 -9.46 -27.63 -9.99
C SER A 540 -10.72 -27.57 -9.09
N ALA A 541 -11.78 -26.90 -9.55
CA ALA A 541 -13.02 -26.72 -8.79
C ALA A 541 -13.85 -28.01 -8.70
N ASP A 542 -14.49 -28.21 -7.56
CA ASP A 542 -15.47 -29.28 -7.37
C ASP A 542 -16.77 -28.99 -8.18
N GLN A 543 -17.12 -27.70 -8.33
CA GLN A 543 -18.29 -27.24 -9.06
C GLN A 543 -18.01 -25.92 -9.78
N ILE A 544 -18.55 -25.76 -10.98
CA ILE A 544 -18.60 -24.50 -11.73
C ILE A 544 -20.05 -24.02 -11.80
N ILE A 545 -20.26 -22.73 -11.56
CA ILE A 545 -21.47 -21.99 -11.84
C ILE A 545 -21.14 -20.97 -12.93
N ASP A 546 -21.66 -21.18 -14.13
CA ASP A 546 -21.42 -20.33 -15.29
C ASP A 546 -22.64 -19.43 -15.55
N LEU A 547 -22.43 -18.10 -15.45
CA LEU A 547 -23.47 -17.10 -15.63
C LEU A 547 -23.32 -16.41 -16.97
N GLY A 548 -24.44 -16.26 -17.67
CA GLY A 548 -24.43 -15.67 -18.99
C GLY A 548 -25.81 -15.51 -19.62
N PRO A 549 -25.93 -15.68 -20.94
CA PRO A 549 -24.88 -16.00 -21.93
C PRO A 549 -23.99 -14.80 -22.32
N ALA A 550 -24.40 -13.57 -21.96
CA ALA A 550 -23.68 -12.34 -22.31
C ALA A 550 -23.64 -11.38 -21.10
N ALA A 551 -23.33 -10.12 -21.35
CA ALA A 551 -23.23 -9.08 -20.32
C ALA A 551 -24.56 -8.30 -20.13
N GLY A 552 -24.72 -7.64 -18.96
CA GLY A 552 -25.83 -6.72 -18.67
C GLY A 552 -27.22 -7.36 -18.76
N GLU A 553 -28.12 -6.76 -19.53
CA GLU A 553 -29.50 -7.25 -19.70
C GLU A 553 -29.59 -8.63 -20.35
N TRP A 554 -28.61 -9.01 -21.15
CA TRP A 554 -28.48 -10.33 -21.79
C TRP A 554 -27.75 -11.35 -20.93
N GLY A 555 -27.22 -10.93 -19.76
CA GLY A 555 -26.62 -11.78 -18.74
C GLY A 555 -27.61 -12.21 -17.66
N GLY A 556 -27.10 -12.64 -16.52
CA GLY A 556 -27.86 -12.93 -15.32
C GLY A 556 -28.64 -14.24 -15.33
N SER A 557 -28.44 -15.11 -16.32
CA SER A 557 -29.06 -16.45 -16.39
C SER A 557 -28.00 -17.52 -16.05
N LEU A 558 -28.45 -18.64 -15.47
CA LEU A 558 -27.61 -19.79 -15.23
C LEU A 558 -27.43 -20.55 -16.57
N VAL A 559 -26.20 -20.56 -17.10
CA VAL A 559 -25.84 -21.27 -18.33
C VAL A 559 -25.44 -22.71 -18.02
N TYR A 560 -24.71 -22.90 -16.94
CA TYR A 560 -24.24 -24.21 -16.51
C TYR A 560 -24.00 -24.27 -15.01
N GLN A 561 -24.30 -25.42 -14.43
CA GLN A 561 -23.92 -25.79 -13.06
C GLN A 561 -23.49 -27.25 -13.03
N GLY A 562 -22.26 -27.51 -12.61
CA GLY A 562 -21.72 -28.89 -12.58
C GLY A 562 -20.19 -28.93 -12.54
N PRO A 563 -19.58 -30.09 -12.80
CA PRO A 563 -18.12 -30.25 -12.80
C PRO A 563 -17.46 -29.49 -13.96
N ALA A 564 -16.16 -29.22 -13.83
CA ALA A 564 -15.38 -28.47 -14.81
C ALA A 564 -15.33 -29.09 -16.21
N VAL A 565 -15.47 -30.40 -16.31
CA VAL A 565 -15.44 -31.15 -17.58
C VAL A 565 -16.85 -31.68 -17.90
N ASN A 566 -17.45 -31.18 -18.97
CA ASN A 566 -18.72 -31.70 -19.49
C ASN A 566 -18.77 -31.62 -21.01
N PRO A 567 -18.45 -32.72 -21.74
CA PRO A 567 -18.44 -32.77 -23.21
C PRO A 567 -19.78 -32.46 -23.87
N LYS A 568 -20.90 -32.58 -23.13
CA LYS A 568 -22.24 -32.30 -23.66
C LYS A 568 -22.60 -30.81 -23.65
N GLN A 569 -21.94 -30.02 -22.84
CA GLN A 569 -22.18 -28.59 -22.76
C GLN A 569 -21.62 -27.86 -23.99
N GLN A 570 -22.45 -27.14 -24.73
CA GLN A 570 -22.08 -26.48 -26.00
C GLN A 570 -21.90 -24.96 -25.84
N GLU A 571 -22.46 -24.38 -24.79
CA GLU A 571 -22.48 -22.94 -24.54
C GLU A 571 -21.70 -22.59 -23.27
N GLY A 572 -21.37 -21.31 -23.11
CA GLY A 572 -20.69 -20.77 -21.94
C GLY A 572 -19.18 -21.02 -21.94
N THR A 573 -18.65 -21.21 -20.73
CA THR A 573 -17.20 -21.33 -20.46
C THR A 573 -16.64 -22.72 -20.76
N ILE A 574 -17.43 -23.78 -20.57
CA ILE A 574 -16.96 -25.17 -20.70
C ILE A 574 -16.30 -25.49 -22.05
N PRO A 575 -16.83 -25.05 -23.22
CA PRO A 575 -16.17 -25.29 -24.51
C PRO A 575 -14.76 -24.65 -24.66
N TRP A 576 -14.46 -23.64 -23.86
CA TRP A 576 -13.12 -23.03 -23.82
C TRP A 576 -12.19 -23.86 -22.94
N LEU A 577 -12.67 -24.36 -21.78
CA LEU A 577 -11.88 -25.18 -20.86
C LEU A 577 -11.48 -26.53 -21.45
N ASP A 578 -12.32 -27.13 -22.27
CA ASP A 578 -12.03 -28.43 -22.89
C ASP A 578 -11.39 -28.33 -24.29
N GLY A 579 -11.01 -27.11 -24.72
CA GLY A 579 -10.30 -26.86 -25.96
C GLY A 579 -11.13 -26.92 -27.24
N ARG A 580 -12.47 -27.10 -27.15
CA ARG A 580 -13.36 -27.05 -28.33
C ARG A 580 -13.47 -25.64 -28.93
N LYS A 581 -13.27 -24.61 -28.12
CA LYS A 581 -13.10 -23.22 -28.55
C LYS A 581 -11.71 -22.74 -28.14
N SER A 582 -11.09 -21.94 -28.98
CA SER A 582 -9.79 -21.29 -28.71
C SER A 582 -9.70 -19.93 -29.35
N ILE A 583 -8.87 -19.06 -28.85
CA ILE A 583 -8.59 -17.75 -29.44
C ILE A 583 -7.75 -17.98 -30.71
N PRO A 584 -8.17 -17.46 -31.86
CA PRO A 584 -7.42 -17.65 -33.10
C PRO A 584 -6.10 -16.86 -33.05
N LEU A 585 -4.99 -17.58 -33.16
CA LEU A 585 -3.66 -16.97 -33.21
C LEU A 585 -3.40 -16.33 -34.59
N PRO A 586 -2.62 -15.23 -34.66
CA PRO A 586 -2.23 -14.63 -35.93
C PRO A 586 -1.46 -15.63 -36.81
N LYS A 587 -1.92 -15.86 -38.04
CA LYS A 587 -1.23 -16.76 -39.01
C LYS A 587 0.15 -16.27 -39.42
N LYS A 588 0.36 -14.94 -39.41
CA LYS A 588 1.66 -14.28 -39.66
C LYS A 588 1.88 -13.20 -38.61
N ARG A 589 3.07 -13.19 -38.06
CA ARG A 589 3.50 -12.13 -37.13
C ARG A 589 4.17 -11.01 -37.92
N ARG A 590 4.00 -9.77 -37.45
CA ARG A 590 4.70 -8.62 -38.00
C ARG A 590 6.19 -8.75 -37.66
N LYS A 591 7.04 -8.45 -38.63
CA LYS A 591 8.49 -8.42 -38.40
C LYS A 591 8.89 -7.06 -37.82
N PRO A 592 9.86 -7.01 -36.89
CA PRO A 592 10.45 -5.76 -36.45
C PRO A 592 10.95 -4.92 -37.62
N GLY A 593 10.54 -3.64 -37.70
CA GLY A 593 11.03 -2.65 -38.64
C GLY A 593 12.40 -2.08 -38.23
N LYS A 594 12.84 -1.02 -38.94
CA LYS A 594 14.06 -0.28 -38.58
C LYS A 594 13.85 0.63 -37.32
N ALA A 595 12.62 0.98 -36.98
CA ALA A 595 12.28 1.82 -35.85
C ALA A 595 12.31 0.98 -34.58
N CYS A 596 13.23 1.30 -33.69
CA CYS A 596 13.42 0.61 -32.42
C CYS A 596 13.74 1.61 -31.33
N LEU A 597 13.15 1.41 -30.16
CA LEU A 597 13.48 2.14 -28.94
C LEU A 597 14.55 1.36 -28.19
N GLN A 598 15.67 2.01 -27.86
CA GLN A 598 16.77 1.39 -27.12
C GLN A 598 17.00 2.14 -25.81
N ILE A 599 17.00 1.40 -24.70
CA ILE A 599 17.32 1.89 -23.37
C ILE A 599 18.55 1.13 -22.88
N LYS A 600 19.54 1.87 -22.35
CA LYS A 600 20.75 1.28 -21.80
C LYS A 600 20.94 1.71 -20.36
N GLY A 601 21.40 0.77 -19.53
CA GLY A 601 21.80 0.99 -18.15
C GLY A 601 20.67 1.45 -17.22
N ALA A 602 19.43 1.03 -17.45
CA ALA A 602 18.31 1.36 -16.60
C ALA A 602 18.49 0.81 -15.19
N THR A 603 18.32 1.66 -14.17
CA THR A 603 18.50 1.26 -12.77
C THR A 603 17.37 1.84 -11.92
N ARG A 604 16.53 0.97 -11.37
CA ARG A 604 15.46 1.33 -10.43
C ARG A 604 14.97 0.06 -9.71
N HIS A 605 14.80 0.12 -8.39
CA HIS A 605 14.37 -1.01 -7.57
C HIS A 605 15.21 -2.28 -7.83
N ASN A 606 14.58 -3.36 -8.31
CA ASN A 606 15.25 -4.62 -8.66
C ASN A 606 15.87 -4.61 -10.07
N VAL A 607 15.53 -3.64 -10.92
CA VAL A 607 16.16 -3.45 -12.24
C VAL A 607 17.54 -2.83 -12.07
N LYS A 608 18.61 -3.53 -12.46
CA LYS A 608 20.01 -3.11 -12.24
C LYS A 608 20.76 -3.12 -13.57
N LYS A 609 21.07 -1.94 -14.11
CA LYS A 609 21.81 -1.74 -15.37
C LYS A 609 21.23 -2.55 -16.54
N LEU A 610 19.89 -2.52 -16.67
CA LEU A 610 19.19 -3.26 -17.70
C LEU A 610 19.30 -2.54 -19.04
N ASP A 611 19.64 -3.29 -20.09
CA ASP A 611 19.57 -2.88 -21.49
C ASP A 611 18.36 -3.56 -22.12
N VAL A 612 17.53 -2.79 -22.83
CA VAL A 612 16.33 -3.32 -23.49
C VAL A 612 16.10 -2.66 -24.83
N GLU A 613 15.67 -3.46 -25.80
CA GLU A 613 15.27 -3.02 -27.14
C GLU A 613 13.79 -3.32 -27.37
N ILE A 614 13.04 -2.32 -27.81
CA ILE A 614 11.60 -2.43 -28.09
C ILE A 614 11.35 -2.04 -29.53
N PRO A 615 11.03 -3.00 -30.40
CA PRO A 615 10.64 -2.71 -31.77
C PRO A 615 9.34 -1.89 -31.82
N LEU A 616 9.27 -0.89 -32.70
CA LEU A 616 8.11 -0.02 -32.83
C LEU A 616 7.20 -0.47 -34.01
N GLY A 617 5.91 -0.09 -33.93
CA GLY A 617 4.89 -0.40 -34.93
C GLY A 617 4.35 -1.84 -34.88
N ILE A 618 4.53 -2.55 -33.78
CA ILE A 618 4.09 -3.94 -33.57
C ILE A 618 3.47 -4.13 -32.19
N LEU A 619 2.89 -5.32 -31.96
CA LEU A 619 2.41 -5.74 -30.63
C LEU A 619 3.57 -6.37 -29.83
N VAL A 620 3.98 -5.72 -28.77
CA VAL A 620 5.04 -6.17 -27.85
C VAL A 620 4.40 -6.63 -26.55
N CYS A 621 4.75 -7.83 -26.08
CA CYS A 621 4.34 -8.33 -24.77
C CYS A 621 5.52 -8.36 -23.80
N LEU A 622 5.36 -7.71 -22.65
CA LEU A 622 6.29 -7.76 -21.54
C LEU A 622 5.78 -8.77 -20.51
N SER A 623 6.39 -9.92 -20.42
CA SER A 623 6.04 -11.02 -19.53
C SER A 623 7.08 -11.22 -18.42
N GLY A 624 6.83 -12.14 -17.52
CA GLY A 624 7.76 -12.55 -16.46
C GLY A 624 7.06 -12.83 -15.13
N VAL A 625 7.76 -13.44 -14.21
CA VAL A 625 7.23 -13.80 -12.89
C VAL A 625 6.79 -12.57 -12.08
N SER A 626 5.91 -12.76 -11.08
CA SER A 626 5.48 -11.69 -10.20
C SER A 626 6.68 -11.10 -9.43
N GLY A 627 6.76 -9.77 -9.33
CA GLY A 627 7.91 -9.08 -8.70
C GLY A 627 9.20 -9.05 -9.51
N SER A 628 9.23 -9.48 -10.79
CA SER A 628 10.43 -9.43 -11.65
C SER A 628 10.82 -8.04 -12.14
N GLY A 629 9.99 -7.01 -11.92
CA GLY A 629 10.28 -5.62 -12.31
C GLY A 629 9.58 -5.13 -13.56
N LYS A 630 8.58 -5.83 -14.08
CA LYS A 630 7.77 -5.45 -15.27
C LYS A 630 7.20 -4.03 -15.16
N SER A 631 6.46 -3.76 -14.09
CA SER A 631 5.85 -2.43 -13.89
C SER A 631 6.92 -1.34 -13.71
N THR A 632 8.04 -1.63 -13.04
CA THR A 632 9.18 -0.72 -12.93
C THR A 632 9.75 -0.39 -14.32
N LEU A 633 9.95 -1.39 -15.17
CA LEU A 633 10.44 -1.17 -16.54
C LEU A 633 9.44 -0.37 -17.36
N ALA A 634 8.16 -0.69 -17.30
CA ALA A 634 7.14 -0.04 -18.13
C ALA A 634 6.78 1.38 -17.65
N HIS A 635 6.62 1.58 -16.33
CA HIS A 635 6.16 2.85 -15.76
C HIS A 635 7.33 3.82 -15.50
N ASP A 636 8.34 3.39 -14.70
CA ASP A 636 9.39 4.29 -14.23
C ASP A 636 10.51 4.47 -15.26
N VAL A 637 10.85 3.39 -16.00
CA VAL A 637 11.93 3.43 -16.99
C VAL A 637 11.41 3.91 -18.34
N LEU A 638 10.39 3.28 -18.90
CA LEU A 638 9.87 3.62 -20.25
C LEU A 638 9.01 4.87 -20.22
N PHE A 639 7.84 4.78 -19.57
CA PHE A 639 6.83 5.84 -19.63
C PHE A 639 7.35 7.17 -19.11
N ALA A 640 7.90 7.20 -17.88
CA ALA A 640 8.30 8.46 -17.26
C ALA A 640 9.46 9.14 -17.99
N ASN A 641 10.47 8.39 -18.47
CA ASN A 641 11.56 8.97 -19.27
C ASN A 641 11.11 9.44 -20.65
N LEU A 642 10.24 8.68 -21.32
CA LEU A 642 9.71 9.08 -22.64
C LEU A 642 8.78 10.29 -22.53
N ALA A 643 7.89 10.33 -21.53
CA ALA A 643 7.03 11.48 -21.29
C ALA A 643 7.86 12.76 -21.07
N LYS A 644 8.88 12.71 -20.21
CA LYS A 644 9.82 13.83 -20.01
C LYS A 644 10.49 14.26 -21.31
N LYS A 645 10.99 13.29 -22.11
CA LYS A 645 11.70 13.58 -23.38
C LYS A 645 10.78 14.14 -24.46
N LEU A 646 9.50 13.75 -24.47
CA LEU A 646 8.48 14.25 -25.40
C LEU A 646 7.75 15.51 -24.88
N GLY A 647 8.16 16.08 -23.74
CA GLY A 647 7.54 17.27 -23.16
C GLY A 647 6.12 17.03 -22.58
N GLN A 648 5.80 15.79 -22.25
CA GLN A 648 4.53 15.40 -21.61
C GLN A 648 4.70 15.33 -20.08
N ASP A 649 3.64 15.63 -19.34
CA ASP A 649 3.61 15.49 -17.88
C ASP A 649 3.41 14.01 -17.49
N PRO A 650 4.38 13.36 -16.82
CA PRO A 650 4.23 11.97 -16.37
C PRO A 650 3.26 11.80 -15.17
N GLY A 651 2.81 12.91 -14.59
CA GLY A 651 1.98 12.95 -13.36
C GLY A 651 2.80 13.04 -12.08
N ASP A 652 2.23 13.69 -11.06
CA ASP A 652 2.91 14.10 -9.80
C ASP A 652 3.53 12.94 -8.96
N GLU A 653 3.14 11.70 -9.19
CA GLU A 653 3.56 10.55 -8.37
C GLU A 653 4.67 9.71 -9.04
N ARG A 654 5.13 10.06 -10.27
CA ARG A 654 6.06 9.23 -11.05
C ARG A 654 7.37 9.93 -11.31
N GLU A 655 8.45 9.37 -10.77
CA GLU A 655 9.81 9.80 -11.03
C GLU A 655 10.44 8.97 -12.15
N ALA A 656 11.08 9.64 -13.11
CA ALA A 656 11.85 8.97 -14.16
C ALA A 656 13.05 8.22 -13.55
N ALA A 657 13.16 6.94 -13.88
CA ALA A 657 14.28 6.12 -13.42
C ALA A 657 15.58 6.56 -14.10
N PRO A 658 16.73 6.48 -13.41
CA PRO A 658 18.04 6.75 -14.02
C PRO A 658 18.31 5.78 -15.18
N VAL A 659 18.68 6.31 -16.35
CA VAL A 659 19.09 5.57 -17.54
C VAL A 659 20.38 6.18 -18.09
N GLN A 660 21.29 5.34 -18.63
CA GLN A 660 22.51 5.84 -19.25
C GLN A 660 22.22 6.50 -20.61
N SER A 661 21.35 5.88 -21.41
CA SER A 661 20.89 6.43 -22.68
C SER A 661 19.49 5.93 -23.05
N LEU A 662 18.74 6.81 -23.73
CA LEU A 662 17.46 6.51 -24.35
C LEU A 662 17.49 7.04 -25.78
N SER A 663 17.39 6.15 -26.78
CA SER A 663 17.37 6.47 -28.22
C SER A 663 16.15 5.87 -28.91
N GLY A 664 15.80 6.36 -30.10
CA GLY A 664 14.62 5.91 -30.85
C GLY A 664 13.33 6.66 -30.51
N SER A 665 13.37 7.65 -29.60
CA SER A 665 12.21 8.48 -29.24
C SER A 665 11.75 9.41 -30.37
N GLU A 666 12.59 9.68 -31.34
CA GLU A 666 12.31 10.45 -32.54
C GLU A 666 11.24 9.84 -33.45
N TRP A 667 11.02 8.53 -33.33
CA TRP A 667 9.94 7.83 -34.04
C TRP A 667 8.57 7.95 -33.35
N LEU A 668 8.54 8.49 -32.13
CA LEU A 668 7.34 8.59 -31.31
C LEU A 668 6.84 10.03 -31.24
N LYS A 669 5.55 10.20 -31.44
CA LYS A 669 4.86 11.48 -31.23
C LYS A 669 4.34 11.64 -29.81
N GLN A 670 3.96 10.54 -29.20
CA GLN A 670 3.31 10.50 -27.89
C GLN A 670 3.53 9.15 -27.21
N VAL A 671 3.64 9.16 -25.90
CA VAL A 671 3.56 7.97 -25.04
C VAL A 671 2.34 8.06 -24.14
N LEU A 672 1.59 6.97 -24.02
CA LEU A 672 0.38 6.89 -23.21
C LEU A 672 0.44 5.63 -22.35
N LEU A 673 0.07 5.78 -21.07
CA LEU A 673 -0.03 4.69 -20.11
C LEU A 673 -1.50 4.46 -19.76
N VAL A 674 -1.95 3.23 -19.94
CA VAL A 674 -3.30 2.77 -19.59
C VAL A 674 -3.19 1.75 -18.49
N ASP A 675 -3.34 2.21 -17.27
CA ASP A 675 -3.29 1.42 -16.04
C ASP A 675 -4.68 1.26 -15.40
N GLN A 676 -4.76 0.46 -14.35
CA GLN A 676 -5.99 0.19 -13.60
C GLN A 676 -6.39 1.31 -12.63
N SER A 677 -5.69 2.45 -12.62
CA SER A 677 -6.01 3.57 -11.74
C SER A 677 -7.40 4.14 -12.04
N PRO A 678 -8.17 4.56 -11.03
CA PRO A 678 -9.50 5.13 -11.23
C PRO A 678 -9.46 6.39 -12.11
N LEU A 679 -10.39 6.48 -13.07
CA LEU A 679 -10.52 7.61 -13.99
C LEU A 679 -10.98 8.90 -13.30
N ALA A 680 -11.78 8.78 -12.24
CA ALA A 680 -12.31 9.91 -11.52
C ALA A 680 -12.55 9.57 -10.04
N ARG A 681 -12.28 10.55 -9.19
CA ARG A 681 -12.54 10.45 -7.72
C ARG A 681 -13.95 10.96 -7.35
N THR A 682 -14.70 11.47 -8.33
CA THR A 682 -16.03 12.05 -8.10
C THR A 682 -17.13 11.18 -8.69
N PRO A 683 -18.25 11.00 -7.98
CA PRO A 683 -19.40 10.24 -8.47
C PRO A 683 -20.16 10.94 -9.60
N ARG A 684 -19.78 12.15 -9.95
CA ARG A 684 -20.38 12.96 -11.04
C ARG A 684 -19.80 12.66 -12.41
N SER A 685 -18.67 11.94 -12.47
CA SER A 685 -18.09 11.46 -13.73
C SER A 685 -18.78 10.15 -14.11
N THR A 686 -19.28 10.09 -15.35
CA THR A 686 -20.01 8.92 -15.89
C THR A 686 -19.45 8.55 -17.26
N PRO A 687 -19.67 7.34 -17.81
CA PRO A 687 -19.23 6.95 -19.14
C PRO A 687 -19.68 7.92 -20.22
N ALA A 688 -20.95 8.36 -20.19
CA ALA A 688 -21.49 9.29 -21.17
C ALA A 688 -20.86 10.68 -21.12
N VAL A 689 -20.49 11.15 -19.94
CA VAL A 689 -19.75 12.43 -19.77
C VAL A 689 -18.31 12.28 -20.24
N GLN A 690 -17.65 11.17 -19.89
CA GLN A 690 -16.26 10.91 -20.25
C GLN A 690 -16.04 10.83 -21.76
N CYS A 691 -16.92 10.16 -22.50
CA CYS A 691 -16.82 10.07 -23.94
C CYS A 691 -17.44 11.27 -24.70
N GLY A 692 -18.09 12.21 -24.01
CA GLY A 692 -18.73 13.39 -24.60
C GLY A 692 -20.10 13.13 -25.23
N ALA A 693 -20.62 11.91 -25.18
CA ALA A 693 -21.92 11.59 -25.76
C ALA A 693 -23.08 12.25 -25.00
N PHE A 694 -22.93 12.50 -23.70
CA PHE A 694 -23.96 13.16 -22.88
C PHE A 694 -24.31 14.57 -23.37
N ASP A 695 -23.32 15.31 -23.85
CA ASP A 695 -23.53 16.66 -24.40
C ASP A 695 -24.38 16.63 -25.66
N LEU A 696 -24.21 15.60 -26.48
CA LEU A 696 -25.02 15.42 -27.72
C LEU A 696 -26.44 14.94 -27.37
N ILE A 697 -26.61 14.08 -26.38
CA ILE A 697 -27.94 13.66 -25.90
C ILE A 697 -28.71 14.86 -25.34
N ARG A 698 -28.06 15.75 -24.58
CA ARG A 698 -28.68 17.00 -24.08
C ARG A 698 -29.08 17.94 -25.21
N GLN A 699 -28.26 18.04 -26.27
CA GLN A 699 -28.61 18.79 -27.48
C GLN A 699 -29.79 18.18 -28.21
N LEU A 700 -29.86 16.85 -28.33
CA LEU A 700 -30.99 16.13 -28.93
C LEU A 700 -32.29 16.37 -28.19
N LEU A 701 -32.28 16.36 -26.85
CA LEU A 701 -33.45 16.71 -26.04
C LEU A 701 -33.94 18.14 -26.31
N CYS A 702 -33.02 19.10 -26.47
CA CYS A 702 -33.39 20.48 -26.80
C CYS A 702 -33.97 20.64 -28.25
N GLU A 703 -33.77 19.67 -29.12
CA GLU A 703 -34.38 19.68 -30.45
C GLU A 703 -35.81 19.14 -30.47
N THR A 704 -36.33 18.61 -29.40
CA THR A 704 -37.73 18.19 -29.27
C THR A 704 -38.67 19.40 -29.24
N GLU A 705 -39.92 19.25 -29.74
CA GLU A 705 -40.90 20.36 -29.79
C GLU A 705 -41.22 20.91 -28.40
N SER A 706 -41.35 20.06 -27.38
CA SER A 706 -41.63 20.45 -26.00
C SER A 706 -40.51 21.31 -25.44
N ALA A 707 -39.26 20.90 -25.59
CA ALA A 707 -38.12 21.64 -25.08
C ALA A 707 -37.87 22.97 -25.84
N LYS A 708 -38.10 23.00 -27.16
CA LYS A 708 -38.03 24.23 -27.98
C LYS A 708 -39.09 25.24 -27.55
N SER A 709 -40.35 24.76 -27.36
CA SER A 709 -41.45 25.62 -26.93
C SER A 709 -41.19 26.22 -25.54
N ALA A 710 -40.52 25.50 -24.65
CA ALA A 710 -40.08 25.95 -23.34
C ALA A 710 -38.79 26.81 -23.37
N GLY A 711 -38.15 27.00 -24.52
CA GLY A 711 -36.90 27.78 -24.67
C GLY A 711 -35.70 27.22 -23.97
N LEU A 712 -35.65 25.89 -23.75
CA LEU A 712 -34.62 25.24 -22.96
C LEU A 712 -33.29 25.13 -23.71
N GLN A 713 -32.20 25.33 -22.98
CA GLN A 713 -30.83 25.19 -23.47
C GLN A 713 -30.22 23.87 -22.97
N PRO A 714 -29.22 23.28 -23.66
CA PRO A 714 -28.57 22.03 -23.24
C PRO A 714 -28.02 22.05 -21.80
N GLY A 715 -27.66 23.26 -21.30
CA GLY A 715 -27.23 23.47 -19.93
C GLY A 715 -28.29 23.12 -18.86
N PHE A 716 -29.58 23.26 -19.18
CA PHE A 716 -30.68 22.91 -18.27
C PHE A 716 -30.65 21.42 -17.87
N PHE A 717 -30.34 20.56 -18.81
CA PHE A 717 -30.24 19.09 -18.60
C PHE A 717 -28.90 18.63 -18.04
N SER A 718 -28.05 19.52 -17.53
CA SER A 718 -26.80 19.13 -16.87
C SER A 718 -27.07 18.80 -15.40
N PHE A 719 -26.76 17.55 -14.97
CA PHE A 719 -26.86 17.20 -13.54
C PHE A 719 -25.71 17.80 -12.70
N ASN A 720 -24.65 18.31 -13.31
CA ASN A 720 -23.54 18.95 -12.59
C ASN A 720 -23.82 20.43 -12.25
N SER A 721 -24.39 21.20 -13.17
CA SER A 721 -24.55 22.64 -13.03
C SER A 721 -25.91 23.18 -13.52
N GLY A 722 -26.75 22.30 -14.11
CA GLY A 722 -28.00 22.70 -14.73
C GLY A 722 -29.11 23.06 -13.74
N GLN A 723 -30.03 23.93 -14.15
CA GLN A 723 -31.22 24.32 -13.38
C GLN A 723 -32.21 23.16 -13.21
N GLY A 724 -32.21 22.15 -14.09
CA GLY A 724 -33.07 20.96 -14.00
C GLY A 724 -32.61 19.90 -13.00
N ARG A 725 -31.42 20.07 -12.37
CA ARG A 725 -30.91 19.13 -11.39
C ARG A 725 -31.71 19.14 -10.08
N CYS A 726 -31.74 18.03 -9.36
CA CYS A 726 -32.30 17.97 -8.01
C CYS A 726 -31.57 18.92 -7.06
N ASP A 727 -32.30 19.75 -6.32
CA ASP A 727 -31.70 20.72 -5.39
C ASP A 727 -31.07 20.02 -4.20
N ARG A 728 -31.72 19.02 -3.66
CA ARG A 728 -31.32 18.34 -2.43
C ARG A 728 -29.96 17.64 -2.59
N CYS A 729 -29.83 16.76 -3.58
CA CYS A 729 -28.57 16.06 -3.83
C CYS A 729 -27.64 16.81 -4.80
N ALA A 730 -28.01 17.99 -5.27
CA ALA A 730 -27.28 18.78 -6.26
C ALA A 730 -26.86 17.96 -7.50
N GLY A 731 -27.70 17.02 -7.95
CA GLY A 731 -27.49 16.14 -9.09
C GLY A 731 -26.63 14.90 -8.83
N ALA A 732 -26.28 14.61 -7.59
CA ALA A 732 -25.53 13.39 -7.26
C ALA A 732 -26.40 12.11 -7.34
N GLY A 733 -27.70 12.21 -7.05
CA GLY A 733 -28.63 11.09 -6.96
C GLY A 733 -28.67 10.45 -5.55
N TYR A 734 -27.73 10.76 -4.68
CA TYR A 734 -27.64 10.25 -3.32
C TYR A 734 -27.11 11.33 -2.37
N GLU A 735 -27.29 11.13 -1.09
CA GLU A 735 -26.74 11.93 -0.01
C GLU A 735 -25.63 11.14 0.66
N GLN A 736 -24.51 11.79 0.95
CA GLN A 736 -23.40 11.21 1.69
C GLN A 736 -23.58 11.55 3.17
N VAL A 737 -23.73 10.53 3.99
CA VAL A 737 -23.78 10.66 5.44
C VAL A 737 -22.40 10.36 5.99
N GLU A 738 -21.72 11.39 6.47
CA GLU A 738 -20.41 11.24 7.12
C GLU A 738 -20.57 10.52 8.46
N MET A 739 -19.89 9.39 8.61
CA MET A 739 -19.84 8.63 9.85
C MET A 739 -18.48 8.84 10.49
N GLN A 740 -18.46 9.39 11.71
CA GLN A 740 -17.20 9.79 12.39
C GLN A 740 -16.19 8.64 12.59
N PHE A 741 -16.63 7.39 12.66
CA PHE A 741 -15.81 6.20 12.93
C PHE A 741 -16.00 5.06 11.92
N LEU A 742 -16.88 5.20 10.94
CA LEU A 742 -17.22 4.21 9.92
C LEU A 742 -17.04 4.81 8.53
N SER A 743 -17.06 3.97 7.51
CA SER A 743 -17.12 4.44 6.12
C SER A 743 -18.37 5.27 5.88
N ASP A 744 -18.25 6.35 5.12
CA ASP A 744 -19.39 7.20 4.74
C ASP A 744 -20.45 6.37 4.01
N ILE A 745 -21.70 6.55 4.40
CA ILE A 745 -22.82 5.84 3.80
C ILE A 745 -23.47 6.73 2.74
N GLN A 746 -23.74 6.15 1.57
CA GLN A 746 -24.51 6.77 0.50
C GLN A 746 -25.98 6.34 0.59
N VAL A 747 -26.87 7.29 0.85
CA VAL A 747 -28.30 7.05 0.91
C VAL A 747 -28.94 7.64 -0.33
N THR A 748 -29.78 6.86 -1.02
CA THR A 748 -30.52 7.34 -2.18
C THR A 748 -31.29 8.62 -1.83
N CYS A 749 -31.13 9.67 -2.64
CA CYS A 749 -31.82 10.93 -2.40
C CYS A 749 -33.35 10.74 -2.39
N PRO A 750 -34.08 11.06 -1.31
CA PRO A 750 -35.52 10.82 -1.22
C PRO A 750 -36.34 11.70 -2.18
N ASP A 751 -35.83 12.90 -2.55
CA ASP A 751 -36.56 13.84 -3.41
C ASP A 751 -36.55 13.40 -4.89
N CYS A 752 -35.41 12.90 -5.39
CA CYS A 752 -35.31 12.46 -6.77
C CYS A 752 -35.26 10.93 -6.93
N ALA A 753 -35.31 10.17 -5.83
CA ALA A 753 -35.24 8.70 -5.83
C ALA A 753 -34.06 8.17 -6.70
N GLY A 754 -32.88 8.80 -6.63
CA GLY A 754 -31.71 8.44 -7.41
C GLY A 754 -31.66 9.03 -8.83
N ARG A 755 -32.73 9.60 -9.34
CA ARG A 755 -32.86 10.09 -10.74
C ARG A 755 -32.07 11.36 -11.04
N ARG A 756 -31.47 12.03 -10.06
CA ARG A 756 -30.57 13.20 -10.18
C ARG A 756 -31.26 14.51 -10.59
N TYR A 757 -32.48 14.49 -11.11
CA TYR A 757 -33.22 15.62 -11.67
C TYR A 757 -34.47 15.96 -10.89
N ARG A 758 -34.94 17.20 -11.05
CA ARG A 758 -36.28 17.63 -10.59
C ARG A 758 -37.38 16.99 -11.45
N PRO A 759 -38.58 16.77 -10.93
CA PRO A 759 -39.67 16.22 -11.72
C PRO A 759 -39.94 17.02 -13.02
N SER A 760 -39.89 18.34 -12.95
CA SER A 760 -40.09 19.22 -14.13
C SER A 760 -39.08 19.03 -15.27
N ALA A 761 -37.89 18.56 -14.98
CA ALA A 761 -36.89 18.25 -16.00
C ALA A 761 -37.13 16.89 -16.66
N LEU A 762 -37.82 15.99 -15.97
CA LEU A 762 -38.17 14.63 -16.43
C LEU A 762 -39.37 14.59 -17.37
N GLU A 763 -40.15 15.68 -17.45
CA GLU A 763 -41.28 15.82 -18.37
C GLU A 763 -40.82 15.94 -19.83
N PHE A 764 -39.61 16.39 -20.08
CA PHE A 764 -39.02 16.51 -21.43
C PHE A 764 -38.44 15.18 -21.86
N THR A 765 -39.01 14.59 -22.92
CA THR A 765 -38.61 13.26 -23.39
C THR A 765 -38.02 13.30 -24.80
N LEU A 766 -37.07 12.39 -25.09
CA LEU A 766 -36.59 12.07 -26.42
C LEU A 766 -36.83 10.58 -26.64
N LEU A 767 -37.61 10.21 -27.69
CA LEU A 767 -38.07 8.84 -27.92
C LEU A 767 -38.77 8.22 -26.67
N ASP A 768 -39.64 9.00 -26.07
CA ASP A 768 -40.41 8.65 -24.84
C ASP A 768 -39.58 8.41 -23.58
N LEU A 769 -38.28 8.76 -23.61
CA LEU A 769 -37.33 8.63 -22.51
C LEU A 769 -36.93 10.00 -21.97
N SER A 770 -37.04 10.20 -20.67
CA SER A 770 -36.48 11.40 -20.00
C SER A 770 -34.96 11.35 -19.95
N ILE A 771 -34.33 12.47 -19.59
CA ILE A 771 -32.87 12.54 -19.45
C ILE A 771 -32.35 11.52 -18.41
N ALA A 772 -33.09 11.22 -17.34
CA ALA A 772 -32.72 10.22 -16.36
C ALA A 772 -32.82 8.80 -16.95
N ASP A 773 -33.84 8.51 -17.72
CA ASP A 773 -34.00 7.21 -18.37
C ASP A 773 -32.87 6.97 -19.40
N TRP A 774 -32.43 8.01 -20.12
CA TRP A 774 -31.26 7.93 -20.99
C TRP A 774 -29.99 7.59 -20.19
N LEU A 775 -29.81 8.14 -19.00
CA LEU A 775 -28.65 7.82 -18.16
C LEU A 775 -28.71 6.38 -17.62
N ASP A 776 -29.91 5.80 -17.48
CA ASP A 776 -30.09 4.42 -17.06
C ASP A 776 -29.94 3.39 -18.19
N LEU A 777 -30.01 3.84 -19.47
CA LEU A 777 -29.73 2.95 -20.60
C LEU A 777 -28.28 2.47 -20.60
N THR A 778 -28.08 1.24 -21.07
CA THR A 778 -26.75 0.73 -21.39
C THR A 778 -26.20 1.41 -22.64
N VAL A 779 -24.87 1.36 -22.82
CA VAL A 779 -24.21 1.88 -24.02
C VAL A 779 -24.78 1.25 -25.29
N SER A 780 -24.94 -0.09 -25.34
CA SER A 780 -25.48 -0.80 -26.50
C SER A 780 -26.95 -0.43 -26.77
N ALA A 781 -27.78 -0.37 -25.73
CA ALA A 781 -29.19 0.04 -25.87
C ALA A 781 -29.32 1.49 -26.37
N SER A 782 -28.45 2.38 -25.90
CA SER A 782 -28.40 3.77 -26.35
C SER A 782 -28.02 3.91 -27.83
N ILE A 783 -27.05 3.13 -28.29
CA ILE A 783 -26.64 3.08 -29.71
C ILE A 783 -27.82 2.61 -30.56
N GLU A 784 -28.55 1.58 -30.13
CA GLU A 784 -29.70 1.07 -30.87
C GLU A 784 -30.84 2.08 -30.96
N ARG A 785 -31.17 2.76 -29.84
CA ARG A 785 -32.18 3.82 -29.81
C ARG A 785 -31.79 5.00 -30.71
N LEU A 786 -30.52 5.43 -30.68
CA LEU A 786 -30.03 6.53 -31.52
C LEU A 786 -30.00 6.19 -33.00
N ARG A 787 -29.90 4.91 -33.38
CA ARG A 787 -29.88 4.44 -34.77
C ARG A 787 -31.15 4.84 -35.53
N GLY A 788 -32.31 4.73 -34.87
CA GLY A 788 -33.59 5.17 -35.44
C GLY A 788 -33.58 6.67 -35.76
N LEU A 789 -33.13 7.52 -34.87
CA LEU A 789 -33.00 8.95 -35.05
C LEU A 789 -31.98 9.33 -36.15
N ALA A 790 -30.93 8.56 -36.31
CA ALA A 790 -29.90 8.79 -37.32
C ALA A 790 -30.43 8.48 -38.73
N ILE A 791 -31.39 7.57 -38.89
CA ILE A 791 -31.99 7.16 -40.16
C ILE A 791 -33.18 8.06 -40.49
N ASP A 792 -34.16 8.21 -39.58
CA ASP A 792 -35.46 8.80 -39.82
C ASP A 792 -35.59 10.25 -39.33
N GLY A 793 -34.61 10.76 -38.60
CA GLY A 793 -34.66 12.09 -38.00
C GLY A 793 -34.42 13.25 -38.99
N ALA A 794 -34.84 14.46 -38.62
CA ALA A 794 -34.48 15.66 -39.36
C ALA A 794 -32.95 15.80 -39.48
N LYS A 795 -32.47 16.42 -40.56
CA LYS A 795 -31.02 16.50 -40.87
C LYS A 795 -30.12 16.89 -39.70
N LYS A 796 -30.57 17.78 -38.80
CA LYS A 796 -29.80 18.21 -37.63
C LYS A 796 -29.77 17.13 -36.52
N THR A 797 -30.94 16.57 -36.21
CA THR A 797 -31.09 15.50 -35.22
C THR A 797 -30.38 14.23 -35.65
N ALA A 798 -30.52 13.84 -36.93
CA ALA A 798 -29.81 12.70 -37.51
C ALA A 798 -28.26 12.85 -37.39
N ARG A 799 -27.73 14.05 -37.68
CA ARG A 799 -26.31 14.33 -37.53
C ARG A 799 -25.83 14.25 -36.07
N LEU A 800 -26.61 14.76 -35.10
CA LEU A 800 -26.30 14.70 -33.69
C LEU A 800 -26.35 13.25 -33.18
N ALA A 801 -27.38 12.49 -33.57
CA ALA A 801 -27.52 11.08 -33.20
C ALA A 801 -26.34 10.25 -33.76
N GLN A 802 -25.95 10.46 -35.04
CA GLN A 802 -24.81 9.78 -35.61
C GLN A 802 -23.51 10.08 -34.85
N LYS A 803 -23.26 11.35 -34.51
CA LYS A 803 -22.08 11.73 -33.71
C LYS A 803 -22.09 11.09 -32.31
N ALA A 804 -23.25 11.03 -31.65
CA ALA A 804 -23.37 10.39 -30.34
C ALA A 804 -23.07 8.90 -30.42
N MET A 805 -23.58 8.20 -31.45
CA MET A 805 -23.25 6.80 -31.70
C MET A 805 -21.74 6.60 -31.97
N ASP A 806 -21.13 7.48 -32.77
CA ASP A 806 -19.69 7.37 -33.05
C ASP A 806 -18.80 7.52 -31.81
N LEU A 807 -19.24 8.29 -30.80
CA LEU A 807 -18.60 8.41 -29.50
C LEU A 807 -18.88 7.21 -28.56
N LEU A 808 -20.01 6.53 -28.70
CA LEU A 808 -20.39 5.37 -27.87
C LEU A 808 -19.83 4.04 -28.42
N ARG A 809 -19.70 3.88 -29.75
CA ARG A 809 -19.20 2.65 -30.40
C ARG A 809 -17.84 2.17 -29.88
N PRO A 810 -16.84 3.02 -29.59
CA PRO A 810 -15.59 2.57 -29.00
C PRO A 810 -15.77 1.85 -27.67
N LEU A 811 -16.73 2.27 -26.84
CA LEU A 811 -17.08 1.59 -25.58
C LEU A 811 -17.60 0.16 -25.83
N GLU A 812 -18.47 0.00 -26.82
CA GLU A 812 -19.00 -1.32 -27.21
C GLU A 812 -17.88 -2.22 -27.75
N ARG A 813 -16.98 -1.66 -28.57
CA ARG A 813 -15.83 -2.40 -29.14
C ARG A 813 -14.85 -2.95 -28.10
N VAL A 814 -14.68 -2.26 -26.97
CA VAL A 814 -13.85 -2.75 -25.86
C VAL A 814 -14.61 -3.63 -24.87
N GLY A 815 -15.83 -4.06 -25.21
CA GLY A 815 -16.65 -4.95 -24.39
C GLY A 815 -17.35 -4.25 -23.21
N LEU A 816 -17.54 -2.92 -23.27
CA LEU A 816 -18.23 -2.14 -22.23
C LEU A 816 -19.68 -1.74 -22.62
N GLY A 817 -20.28 -2.44 -23.59
CA GLY A 817 -21.63 -2.19 -24.06
C GLY A 817 -22.72 -2.28 -22.98
N TYR A 818 -22.48 -3.06 -21.93
CA TYR A 818 -23.40 -3.27 -20.81
C TYR A 818 -23.37 -2.15 -19.76
N LEU A 819 -22.37 -1.26 -19.75
CA LEU A 819 -22.31 -0.16 -18.79
C LEU A 819 -23.47 0.82 -19.03
N ARG A 820 -24.09 1.29 -17.93
CA ARG A 820 -25.09 2.36 -18.01
C ARG A 820 -24.41 3.70 -18.30
N LEU A 821 -25.03 4.53 -19.10
CA LEU A 821 -24.51 5.86 -19.44
C LEU A 821 -24.26 6.74 -18.21
N GLY A 822 -25.11 6.63 -17.18
CA GLY A 822 -25.06 7.39 -15.95
C GLY A 822 -24.34 6.70 -14.80
N GLN A 823 -23.73 5.54 -14.99
CA GLN A 823 -23.00 4.82 -13.93
C GLN A 823 -21.83 5.67 -13.41
N PRO A 824 -21.68 5.88 -12.09
CA PRO A 824 -20.52 6.61 -11.55
C PRO A 824 -19.20 5.87 -11.84
N LEU A 825 -18.19 6.58 -12.35
CA LEU A 825 -16.90 5.95 -12.72
C LEU A 825 -16.13 5.39 -11.52
N ASN A 826 -16.40 5.88 -10.32
CA ASN A 826 -15.79 5.35 -9.10
C ASN A 826 -16.35 3.99 -8.65
N THR A 827 -17.42 3.51 -9.28
CA THR A 827 -18.03 2.18 -9.04
C THR A 827 -17.50 1.11 -10.00
N LEU A 828 -16.71 1.53 -11.02
CA LEU A 828 -16.14 0.62 -12.00
C LEU A 828 -14.99 -0.20 -11.39
N SER A 829 -14.87 -1.44 -11.84
CA SER A 829 -13.69 -2.27 -11.56
C SER A 829 -12.44 -1.68 -12.22
N GLY A 830 -11.24 -2.12 -11.77
CA GLY A 830 -9.97 -1.70 -12.37
C GLY A 830 -9.92 -1.98 -13.87
N GLY A 831 -10.33 -3.17 -14.29
CA GLY A 831 -10.37 -3.57 -15.69
C GLY A 831 -11.40 -2.80 -16.52
N GLU A 832 -12.58 -2.48 -15.97
CA GLU A 832 -13.57 -1.62 -16.65
C GLU A 832 -13.03 -0.19 -16.83
N SER A 833 -12.40 0.37 -15.81
CA SER A 833 -11.78 1.70 -15.86
C SER A 833 -10.68 1.75 -16.93
N GLN A 834 -9.87 0.72 -17.04
CA GLN A 834 -8.80 0.60 -18.02
C GLN A 834 -9.36 0.49 -19.44
N ARG A 835 -10.39 -0.36 -19.67
CA ARG A 835 -11.06 -0.48 -20.97
C ARG A 835 -11.75 0.83 -21.37
N LEU A 836 -12.29 1.58 -20.42
CA LEU A 836 -12.85 2.91 -20.66
C LEU A 836 -11.78 3.92 -21.12
N LYS A 837 -10.57 3.89 -20.52
CA LYS A 837 -9.40 4.66 -21.02
C LYS A 837 -9.03 4.25 -22.45
N LEU A 838 -9.01 2.95 -22.73
CA LEU A 838 -8.69 2.42 -24.06
C LEU A 838 -9.72 2.86 -25.12
N SER A 839 -11.01 2.91 -24.77
CA SER A 839 -12.06 3.38 -25.68
C SER A 839 -11.86 4.83 -26.11
N SER A 840 -11.34 5.69 -25.23
CA SER A 840 -11.03 7.09 -25.57
C SER A 840 -9.95 7.18 -26.66
N LEU A 841 -8.95 6.29 -26.60
CA LEU A 841 -7.87 6.23 -27.62
C LEU A 841 -8.37 5.77 -28.99
N LEU A 842 -9.40 4.91 -29.03
CA LEU A 842 -10.04 4.48 -30.28
C LEU A 842 -10.91 5.58 -30.91
N SER A 843 -11.37 6.54 -30.10
CA SER A 843 -12.19 7.67 -30.57
C SER A 843 -11.36 8.77 -31.19
N GLU A 844 -10.07 8.87 -30.87
CA GLU A 844 -9.15 9.82 -31.47
C GLU A 844 -8.81 9.40 -32.91
N SER A 845 -8.62 10.39 -33.81
CA SER A 845 -8.21 10.10 -35.16
C SER A 845 -6.95 9.22 -35.20
N PRO A 846 -6.84 8.29 -36.18
CA PRO A 846 -5.71 7.37 -36.27
C PRO A 846 -4.43 8.15 -36.64
N ALA A 847 -3.77 8.70 -35.62
CA ALA A 847 -2.45 9.30 -35.76
C ALA A 847 -1.43 8.22 -35.36
N GLY A 848 -0.82 7.56 -36.32
CA GLY A 848 0.29 6.63 -36.06
C GLY A 848 1.46 7.29 -35.35
N GLY A 849 2.37 6.47 -34.78
CA GLY A 849 3.56 6.93 -34.06
C GLY A 849 3.34 7.16 -32.58
N ARG A 850 2.33 6.53 -31.97
CA ARG A 850 2.14 6.51 -30.51
C ARG A 850 2.69 5.21 -29.92
N LEU A 851 3.23 5.29 -28.70
CA LEU A 851 3.50 4.12 -27.86
C LEU A 851 2.41 4.02 -26.79
N LEU A 852 1.62 2.95 -26.84
CA LEU A 852 0.57 2.65 -25.88
C LEU A 852 1.10 1.57 -24.93
N ILE A 853 1.23 1.89 -23.65
CA ILE A 853 1.65 0.96 -22.60
C ILE A 853 0.40 0.55 -21.82
N LEU A 854 0.08 -0.74 -21.84
CA LEU A 854 -1.10 -1.33 -21.19
C LEU A 854 -0.64 -2.24 -20.06
N ASP A 855 -1.14 -2.00 -18.85
CA ASP A 855 -0.75 -2.77 -17.65
C ASP A 855 -1.86 -3.77 -17.29
N GLU A 856 -1.63 -5.05 -17.52
CA GLU A 856 -2.52 -6.20 -17.28
C GLU A 856 -3.96 -5.96 -17.79
N PRO A 857 -4.16 -5.66 -19.09
CA PRO A 857 -5.49 -5.29 -19.60
C PRO A 857 -6.50 -6.44 -19.66
N THR A 858 -6.08 -7.70 -19.48
CA THR A 858 -6.97 -8.86 -19.46
C THR A 858 -7.45 -9.26 -18.07
N THR A 859 -7.02 -8.54 -17.04
CA THR A 859 -7.41 -8.80 -15.66
C THR A 859 -8.95 -8.80 -15.51
N GLY A 860 -9.49 -9.87 -14.91
CA GLY A 860 -10.93 -10.04 -14.67
C GLY A 860 -11.76 -10.25 -15.94
N LEU A 861 -11.13 -10.62 -17.05
CA LEU A 861 -11.83 -10.90 -18.31
C LEU A 861 -12.03 -12.39 -18.53
N HIS A 862 -13.24 -12.72 -18.97
CA HIS A 862 -13.51 -14.03 -19.53
C HIS A 862 -12.78 -14.21 -20.87
N VAL A 863 -12.46 -15.45 -21.27
CA VAL A 863 -11.71 -15.76 -22.49
C VAL A 863 -12.36 -15.14 -23.74
N SER A 864 -13.68 -15.08 -23.83
CA SER A 864 -14.39 -14.43 -24.93
C SER A 864 -14.10 -12.93 -25.01
N ASP A 865 -13.96 -12.27 -23.87
CA ASP A 865 -13.68 -10.83 -23.80
C ASP A 865 -12.21 -10.55 -24.14
N VAL A 866 -11.29 -11.46 -23.77
CA VAL A 866 -9.88 -11.43 -24.17
C VAL A 866 -9.75 -11.50 -25.68
N ALA A 867 -10.50 -12.38 -26.34
CA ALA A 867 -10.51 -12.49 -27.79
C ALA A 867 -10.92 -11.15 -28.47
N THR A 868 -11.92 -10.47 -27.92
CA THR A 868 -12.37 -9.16 -28.39
C THR A 868 -11.29 -8.09 -28.19
N LEU A 869 -10.65 -8.08 -27.03
CA LEU A 869 -9.60 -7.11 -26.69
C LEU A 869 -8.37 -7.27 -27.60
N LEU A 870 -7.98 -8.50 -27.92
CA LEU A 870 -6.89 -8.78 -28.85
C LEU A 870 -7.16 -8.22 -30.26
N GLN A 871 -8.40 -8.26 -30.71
CA GLN A 871 -8.77 -7.62 -32.00
C GLN A 871 -8.56 -6.10 -31.93
N VAL A 872 -8.88 -5.48 -30.79
CA VAL A 872 -8.64 -4.04 -30.56
C VAL A 872 -7.14 -3.74 -30.61
N PHE A 873 -6.28 -4.53 -29.99
CA PHE A 873 -4.83 -4.34 -30.04
C PHE A 873 -4.30 -4.44 -31.47
N GLN A 874 -4.75 -5.42 -32.24
CA GLN A 874 -4.37 -5.56 -33.65
C GLN A 874 -4.77 -4.32 -34.47
N GLN A 875 -5.97 -3.78 -34.26
CA GLN A 875 -6.44 -2.58 -34.95
C GLN A 875 -5.60 -1.33 -34.58
N LEU A 876 -5.20 -1.19 -33.32
CA LEU A 876 -4.32 -0.08 -32.88
C LEU A 876 -2.94 -0.19 -33.53
N VAL A 877 -2.39 -1.38 -33.65
CA VAL A 877 -1.11 -1.62 -34.33
C VAL A 877 -1.24 -1.37 -35.83
N ASP A 878 -2.32 -1.83 -36.46
CA ASP A 878 -2.58 -1.59 -37.91
C ASP A 878 -2.77 -0.11 -38.25
N ALA A 879 -3.21 0.69 -37.25
CA ALA A 879 -3.26 2.15 -37.35
C ALA A 879 -1.88 2.84 -37.22
N GLY A 880 -0.77 2.07 -37.14
CA GLY A 880 0.60 2.57 -37.09
C GLY A 880 1.10 2.93 -35.70
N ASN A 881 0.48 2.41 -34.63
CA ASN A 881 0.93 2.58 -33.24
C ASN A 881 1.78 1.38 -32.79
N THR A 882 2.55 1.58 -31.73
CA THR A 882 3.18 0.49 -30.97
C THR A 882 2.31 0.20 -29.74
N VAL A 883 1.96 -1.06 -29.54
CA VAL A 883 1.22 -1.49 -28.35
C VAL A 883 2.15 -2.37 -27.53
N LEU A 884 2.52 -1.92 -26.33
CA LEU A 884 3.28 -2.68 -25.35
C LEU A 884 2.34 -3.10 -24.23
N VAL A 885 2.17 -4.41 -24.04
CA VAL A 885 1.25 -4.99 -23.05
C VAL A 885 2.06 -5.72 -21.99
N ILE A 886 1.86 -5.36 -20.73
CA ILE A 886 2.36 -6.17 -19.60
C ILE A 886 1.30 -7.24 -19.36
N GLU A 887 1.67 -8.54 -19.51
CA GLU A 887 0.69 -9.61 -19.44
C GLU A 887 1.24 -10.95 -18.96
N HIS A 888 0.32 -11.73 -18.39
CA HIS A 888 0.54 -13.11 -17.96
C HIS A 888 -0.36 -14.11 -18.72
N HIS A 889 -1.41 -13.62 -19.40
CA HIS A 889 -2.36 -14.46 -20.13
C HIS A 889 -1.68 -15.10 -21.35
N LEU A 890 -1.67 -16.42 -21.40
CA LEU A 890 -0.92 -17.18 -22.42
C LEU A 890 -1.36 -16.86 -23.85
N ASP A 891 -2.65 -16.67 -24.10
CA ASP A 891 -3.16 -16.32 -25.43
C ASP A 891 -2.70 -14.93 -25.89
N VAL A 892 -2.55 -13.97 -24.96
CA VAL A 892 -2.02 -12.64 -25.30
C VAL A 892 -0.53 -12.73 -25.62
N ILE A 893 0.24 -13.46 -24.80
CA ILE A 893 1.66 -13.70 -25.06
C ILE A 893 1.83 -14.42 -26.40
N ALA A 894 0.99 -15.44 -26.65
CA ALA A 894 1.01 -16.18 -27.90
C ALA A 894 0.57 -15.33 -29.12
N ALA A 895 -0.24 -14.31 -28.97
CA ALA A 895 -0.67 -13.43 -30.05
C ALA A 895 0.29 -12.25 -30.33
N ALA A 896 1.27 -11.98 -29.46
CA ALA A 896 2.23 -10.90 -29.59
C ALA A 896 3.20 -11.11 -30.79
N ASP A 897 3.62 -10.03 -31.42
CA ASP A 897 4.64 -10.06 -32.46
C ASP A 897 6.07 -10.16 -31.87
N TRP A 898 6.27 -9.60 -30.69
CA TRP A 898 7.53 -9.61 -29.93
C TRP A 898 7.27 -9.82 -28.45
N VAL A 899 8.08 -10.67 -27.80
CA VAL A 899 7.96 -10.94 -26.36
C VAL A 899 9.27 -10.57 -25.68
N ILE A 900 9.16 -9.89 -24.54
CA ILE A 900 10.26 -9.61 -23.62
C ILE A 900 9.91 -10.28 -22.30
N ASP A 901 10.73 -11.22 -21.86
CA ASP A 901 10.51 -11.95 -20.61
C ASP A 901 11.48 -11.50 -19.52
N LEU A 902 10.96 -11.05 -18.38
CA LEU A 902 11.72 -10.59 -17.22
C LEU A 902 11.75 -11.65 -16.12
N GLY A 903 12.95 -11.95 -15.62
CA GLY A 903 13.14 -12.96 -14.58
C GLY A 903 14.57 -12.97 -14.04
N PRO A 904 15.05 -14.16 -13.63
CA PRO A 904 14.37 -15.48 -13.59
C PRO A 904 13.39 -15.64 -12.42
N SER A 905 13.46 -14.76 -11.41
CA SER A 905 12.61 -14.78 -10.20
C SER A 905 12.12 -13.38 -9.83
N GLY A 906 11.31 -13.26 -8.77
CA GLY A 906 10.91 -11.97 -8.20
C GLY A 906 11.95 -11.40 -7.24
N GLY A 907 11.83 -10.10 -6.89
CA GLY A 907 12.67 -9.44 -5.89
C GLY A 907 14.12 -9.20 -6.34
N ILE A 908 15.08 -9.42 -5.46
CA ILE A 908 16.50 -9.07 -5.65
C ILE A 908 17.15 -9.82 -6.84
N ASP A 909 16.69 -11.04 -7.11
CA ASP A 909 17.20 -11.91 -8.19
C ASP A 909 16.47 -11.70 -9.52
N GLY A 910 15.46 -10.83 -9.54
CA GLY A 910 14.75 -10.41 -10.75
C GLY A 910 15.47 -9.30 -11.53
N GLY A 911 14.72 -8.63 -12.40
CA GLY A 911 15.20 -7.43 -13.11
C GLY A 911 16.14 -7.70 -14.28
N LYS A 912 16.15 -8.92 -14.82
CA LYS A 912 16.97 -9.30 -15.99
C LYS A 912 16.07 -9.76 -17.13
N ILE A 913 16.49 -9.55 -18.38
CA ILE A 913 15.84 -10.15 -19.54
C ILE A 913 16.27 -11.60 -19.63
N VAL A 914 15.31 -12.51 -19.72
CA VAL A 914 15.52 -13.94 -19.84
C VAL A 914 15.33 -14.38 -21.31
N ALA A 915 14.36 -13.76 -22.01
CA ALA A 915 14.10 -14.02 -23.43
C ALA A 915 13.58 -12.76 -24.15
#